data_731bb64db564bf076f464d328d093289
#
_entry.id   731bb64db564bf076f464d328d093289
#
_cell.length_a   1.000
_cell.length_b   1.000
_cell.length_c   1.000
_cell.angle_alpha   90.00
_cell.angle_beta   90.00
_cell.angle_gamma   90.00
#
_symmetry.space_group_name_H-M   'P 1'
#
loop_
_entity.id
_entity.type
_entity.pdbx_description
1 polymer ?
#
loop_
_entity_poly.entity_id
_entity_poly.type
_entity_poly.pdbx_seq_one_letter_code
_entity_poly.pdbx_strand_id
1 'polypeptide(L)'
;MTKTLLLASTALLFTAGAAFAADASNADKPQVAEAPVPTGPTNQAPLADASQRGVLVFTPDFFAAQRPNTALDMVNRVPGFSIDNGSGARGFEGAVGNVLINNNRPASKNDSGSNVLGRTLANQVERIELIRGGAPGIDMQGYSVVVNVILKTTDSRQSILTWNAMLFEGGHDIYGGSYQFTQNKGDRSWGVTLSDGMGSSDSNGVGRSIRRNAAGDVIRDERFENDGWGGGQSIRGNYTGPVFGGKLEGTARYGLNDYQNWTELSSPTSLRRSDYAEDGDSGELGLTWTRTLNPRWTLETRLIHEFSSFDSVSGSNETLNGTAAPEQQFKSNGDSSESILRALVRHERSPALTIEAGAEIAYNMLDVNQAFTIGGVGVPLPSASVKVEETRGEAFSKATWRINPKLTLEGGVRLEASTISQSGDADQEKSFFFAKPRLLATWTPMADNQLRFRFERELGQLDFGDFAASAELSDGTVFGGNVDLEPEQRWISELSYERRFWGEGVVSIGYRHDRIIDVIDRLPLPGGLSATGNIGDGTLDQLSLNVVVPLDKVGISGARFTFQNDWNKTSVTDPTTGEDRRISGVRPSQANVGVQQDITSWKTQWGINWLPRLGQATYDPDQTFAWRGADYLEAFVEYKPSPTLSLRAQLNLWDDFTQQRTVYATRNPRTVAFVEERSIDPRTFVSLRVRKTF
;
A
#
# COMPACT_ATOMS: atom_id res chain seq x y z
N MET A 1 17.34 10.82 33.07
CA MET A 1 16.05 11.39 33.44
C MET A 1 15.78 12.60 32.55
N THR A 2 15.15 12.40 31.47
CA THR A 2 14.35 13.45 30.75
C THR A 2 13.53 12.68 29.73
N LYS A 3 12.27 12.41 30.05
CA LYS A 3 11.34 11.77 29.14
C LYS A 3 10.90 12.83 28.13
N THR A 4 11.37 12.68 26.91
CA THR A 4 10.94 13.47 25.79
C THR A 4 9.57 12.99 25.31
N LEU A 5 8.66 13.88 25.05
CA LEU A 5 7.33 13.62 24.52
C LEU A 5 7.44 13.18 23.07
N LEU A 6 6.80 12.12 22.75
CA LEU A 6 6.85 11.37 21.53
C LEU A 6 5.70 11.63 20.59
N LEU A 7 5.92 11.61 19.27
CA LEU A 7 4.91 11.78 18.21
C LEU A 7 5.30 11.04 16.95
N ALA A 8 4.51 10.24 16.37
CA ALA A 8 4.81 9.12 15.54
C ALA A 8 4.38 9.07 14.11
N SER A 9 4.99 8.24 13.35
CA SER A 9 4.65 7.97 11.97
C SER A 9 4.70 6.48 11.63
N THR A 10 3.90 6.12 10.69
CA THR A 10 3.96 4.85 9.97
C THR A 10 5.32 4.73 9.30
N ALA A 11 6.15 3.86 9.79
CA ALA A 11 7.40 3.51 9.14
C ALA A 11 7.10 2.81 7.81
N LEU A 12 7.51 3.41 6.71
CA LEU A 12 7.83 2.67 5.51
C LEU A 12 9.18 2.02 5.79
N LEU A 13 9.15 0.77 6.21
CA LEU A 13 10.32 -0.07 6.31
C LEU A 13 10.79 -0.39 4.88
N PHE A 14 11.77 0.36 4.41
CA PHE A 14 12.67 -0.15 3.40
C PHE A 14 13.64 -1.10 4.11
N THR A 15 13.24 -2.34 4.30
CA THR A 15 14.19 -3.37 4.60
C THR A 15 14.72 -3.89 3.28
N ALA A 16 15.94 -3.53 2.95
CA ALA A 16 16.72 -4.30 2.01
C ALA A 16 16.71 -5.75 2.54
N GLY A 17 16.03 -6.64 1.82
CA GLY A 17 16.17 -8.07 2.01
C GLY A 17 15.34 -8.73 3.09
N ALA A 18 14.05 -8.69 2.92
CA ALA A 18 13.21 -9.82 3.28
C ALA A 18 11.95 -9.72 2.43
N ALA A 19 11.74 -10.69 1.58
CA ALA A 19 10.50 -10.85 0.85
C ALA A 19 9.26 -11.06 1.77
N PHE A 20 9.42 -10.77 3.05
CA PHE A 20 8.44 -10.95 4.10
C PHE A 20 7.73 -9.66 4.51
N ALA A 21 8.33 -8.50 4.24
CA ALA A 21 7.77 -7.22 4.67
C ALA A 21 6.86 -6.57 3.61
N ALA A 22 6.77 -7.09 2.41
CA ALA A 22 5.95 -6.50 1.35
C ALA A 22 4.47 -6.40 1.69
N ASP A 23 3.99 -7.10 2.72
CA ASP A 23 2.59 -7.03 3.14
C ASP A 23 2.36 -6.22 4.42
N ALA A 24 3.39 -5.97 5.22
CA ALA A 24 3.19 -5.22 6.47
C ALA A 24 3.07 -3.70 6.24
N SER A 25 3.63 -3.14 5.17
CA SER A 25 3.48 -1.73 4.84
C SER A 25 2.11 -1.38 4.25
N ASN A 26 1.36 -2.38 3.77
CA ASN A 26 -0.03 -2.26 3.38
C ASN A 26 -0.97 -2.80 4.47
N ALA A 27 -0.64 -2.58 5.73
CA ALA A 27 -1.60 -2.66 6.82
C ALA A 27 -2.68 -1.54 6.77
N ASP A 28 -2.73 -0.73 5.72
CA ASP A 28 -4.01 -0.26 5.23
C ASP A 28 -4.76 -1.48 4.67
N LYS A 29 -5.22 -2.30 5.59
CA LYS A 29 -6.25 -3.31 5.35
C LYS A 29 -7.26 -2.69 4.41
N PRO A 30 -7.76 -3.41 3.41
CA PRO A 30 -8.89 -2.93 2.67
C PRO A 30 -9.96 -2.61 3.71
N GLN A 31 -10.11 -1.33 4.03
CA GLN A 31 -11.24 -0.88 4.84
C GLN A 31 -12.45 -1.30 4.04
N VAL A 32 -13.14 -2.28 4.56
CA VAL A 32 -14.41 -2.71 4.01
C VAL A 32 -15.28 -1.48 3.90
N ALA A 33 -15.60 -1.12 2.67
CA ALA A 33 -16.48 -0.01 2.43
C ALA A 33 -17.78 -0.25 3.18
N GLU A 34 -18.15 0.64 4.05
CA GLU A 34 -19.35 0.56 4.91
C GLU A 34 -20.56 1.22 4.23
N ALA A 35 -21.68 0.55 4.12
CA ALA A 35 -22.90 1.08 3.51
C ALA A 35 -24.04 1.37 4.49
N PRO A 36 -24.95 2.25 4.15
CA PRO A 36 -26.04 2.72 4.98
C PRO A 36 -27.40 2.07 4.69
N VAL A 37 -28.29 2.21 5.66
CA VAL A 37 -29.70 1.86 5.59
C VAL A 37 -30.55 3.10 5.27
N PRO A 38 -31.38 3.09 4.24
CA PRO A 38 -32.37 4.12 4.05
C PRO A 38 -33.65 3.79 4.81
N THR A 39 -34.01 4.61 5.79
CA THR A 39 -35.38 4.68 6.31
C THR A 39 -35.93 6.07 6.02
N GLY A 40 -36.56 6.24 4.87
CA GLY A 40 -37.23 7.48 4.50
C GLY A 40 -37.42 7.60 2.99
N PRO A 41 -38.37 8.39 2.50
CA PRO A 41 -38.62 8.52 1.08
C PRO A 41 -37.36 9.14 0.43
N THR A 42 -36.67 8.35 -0.35
CA THR A 42 -35.52 8.73 -1.16
C THR A 42 -35.95 9.64 -2.30
N ASN A 43 -36.08 10.92 -2.04
CA ASN A 43 -36.11 11.93 -3.08
C ASN A 43 -34.68 12.49 -3.27
N GLN A 44 -33.79 11.68 -3.77
CA GLN A 44 -32.49 12.14 -4.25
C GLN A 44 -32.41 11.90 -5.74
N ALA A 45 -33.03 12.81 -6.49
CA ALA A 45 -32.65 12.97 -7.88
C ALA A 45 -31.20 13.45 -7.88
N PRO A 46 -30.26 12.77 -8.60
CA PRO A 46 -28.96 13.33 -8.92
C PRO A 46 -29.21 14.71 -9.51
N LEU A 47 -28.40 15.71 -9.13
CA LEU A 47 -28.45 16.98 -9.84
C LEU A 47 -28.42 16.68 -11.34
N ALA A 48 -29.43 17.10 -12.09
CA ALA A 48 -29.70 16.64 -13.47
C ALA A 48 -28.49 16.79 -14.41
N ASP A 49 -27.62 17.74 -14.10
CA ASP A 49 -26.37 18.01 -14.83
C ASP A 49 -25.24 17.02 -14.51
N ALA A 50 -25.22 16.44 -13.32
CA ALA A 50 -24.21 15.46 -12.91
C ALA A 50 -24.53 14.07 -13.45
N SER A 51 -25.80 13.64 -13.49
CA SER A 51 -26.21 12.36 -14.03
C SER A 51 -25.94 12.22 -15.55
N GLN A 52 -25.97 13.34 -16.28
CA GLN A 52 -25.60 13.37 -17.71
C GLN A 52 -24.10 13.16 -17.93
N ARG A 53 -23.25 13.28 -16.90
CA ARG A 53 -21.79 13.16 -16.98
C ARG A 53 -21.25 11.80 -16.52
N GLY A 54 -22.10 10.84 -16.16
CA GLY A 54 -21.66 9.57 -15.56
C GLY A 54 -21.20 9.72 -14.11
N VAL A 55 -21.60 10.81 -13.44
CA VAL A 55 -21.28 11.14 -12.04
C VAL A 55 -22.51 10.87 -11.17
N LEU A 56 -22.36 10.10 -10.10
CA LEU A 56 -23.37 9.97 -9.07
C LEU A 56 -23.03 10.88 -7.89
N VAL A 57 -24.01 11.64 -7.43
CA VAL A 57 -23.83 12.61 -6.33
C VAL A 57 -24.52 12.12 -5.09
N PHE A 58 -23.79 12.10 -3.97
CA PHE A 58 -24.28 11.80 -2.64
C PHE A 58 -24.16 13.03 -1.75
N THR A 59 -25.28 13.49 -1.20
CA THR A 59 -25.31 14.61 -0.26
C THR A 59 -25.11 14.08 1.19
N PRO A 60 -24.76 14.94 2.17
CA PRO A 60 -24.61 14.54 3.57
C PRO A 60 -25.84 13.84 4.14
N ASP A 61 -27.06 14.16 3.65
CA ASP A 61 -28.31 13.52 4.10
C ASP A 61 -28.36 12.02 3.81
N PHE A 62 -27.71 11.58 2.73
CA PHE A 62 -27.56 10.15 2.40
C PHE A 62 -26.85 9.39 3.53
N PHE A 63 -25.91 10.03 4.21
CA PHE A 63 -25.09 9.43 5.27
C PHE A 63 -25.58 9.76 6.68
N ALA A 64 -26.65 10.54 6.84
CA ALA A 64 -27.08 11.06 8.15
C ALA A 64 -27.46 9.97 9.16
N ALA A 65 -28.07 8.88 8.69
CA ALA A 65 -28.46 7.76 9.53
C ALA A 65 -27.27 7.08 10.23
N GLN A 66 -26.08 7.08 9.61
CA GLN A 66 -24.86 6.42 10.07
C GLN A 66 -23.99 7.31 10.95
N ARG A 67 -24.36 8.58 11.10
CA ARG A 67 -23.62 9.56 11.93
C ARG A 67 -22.13 9.60 11.63
N PRO A 68 -21.74 9.89 10.39
CA PRO A 68 -20.34 9.92 10.02
C PRO A 68 -19.63 11.04 10.82
N ASN A 69 -18.44 10.74 11.33
CA ASN A 69 -17.60 11.73 12.00
C ASN A 69 -16.68 12.41 10.99
N THR A 70 -16.28 11.69 9.95
CA THR A 70 -15.33 12.14 8.94
C THR A 70 -15.81 11.90 7.52
N ALA A 71 -15.14 12.55 6.57
CA ALA A 71 -15.33 12.29 5.15
C ALA A 71 -14.96 10.83 4.79
N LEU A 72 -13.99 10.23 5.50
CA LEU A 72 -13.65 8.82 5.33
C LEU A 72 -14.84 7.92 5.67
N ASP A 73 -15.51 8.18 6.80
CA ASP A 73 -16.72 7.44 7.18
C ASP A 73 -17.81 7.54 6.10
N MET A 74 -17.89 8.68 5.40
CA MET A 74 -18.85 8.86 4.30
C MET A 74 -18.40 8.14 3.03
N VAL A 75 -17.14 8.29 2.63
CA VAL A 75 -16.61 7.70 1.39
C VAL A 75 -16.63 6.18 1.45
N ASN A 76 -16.31 5.59 2.60
CA ASN A 76 -16.41 4.16 2.83
C ASN A 76 -17.85 3.61 2.69
N ARG A 77 -18.83 4.50 2.63
CA ARG A 77 -20.26 4.15 2.46
C ARG A 77 -20.78 4.39 1.05
N VAL A 78 -19.95 4.91 0.16
CA VAL A 78 -20.33 5.13 -1.24
C VAL A 78 -20.49 3.78 -1.94
N PRO A 79 -21.69 3.45 -2.45
CA PRO A 79 -21.95 2.14 -3.02
C PRO A 79 -21.06 1.80 -4.22
N GLY A 80 -20.39 0.66 -4.17
CA GLY A 80 -19.51 0.17 -5.24
C GLY A 80 -18.23 0.99 -5.42
N PHE A 81 -17.78 1.64 -4.35
CA PHE A 81 -16.48 2.26 -4.26
C PHE A 81 -15.66 1.61 -3.14
N SER A 82 -14.41 1.36 -3.42
CA SER A 82 -13.38 1.04 -2.45
C SER A 82 -12.22 2.01 -2.62
N ILE A 83 -11.67 2.47 -1.52
CA ILE A 83 -10.50 3.36 -1.56
C ILE A 83 -9.30 2.54 -1.99
N ASP A 84 -8.59 3.06 -2.99
CA ASP A 84 -7.25 2.66 -3.37
C ASP A 84 -6.33 3.86 -3.14
N ASN A 85 -5.32 3.67 -2.30
CA ASN A 85 -4.39 4.75 -1.94
C ASN A 85 -3.22 4.89 -2.92
N GLY A 86 -3.18 4.08 -3.97
CA GLY A 86 -2.12 4.03 -4.96
C GLY A 86 -1.14 2.88 -4.71
N SER A 87 -0.41 2.51 -5.74
CA SER A 87 0.46 1.32 -5.72
C SER A 87 1.93 1.63 -5.38
N GLY A 88 2.27 2.90 -5.09
CA GLY A 88 3.68 3.31 -4.95
C GLY A 88 4.50 3.17 -6.23
N ALA A 89 3.86 2.98 -7.39
CA ALA A 89 4.54 2.86 -8.67
C ALA A 89 5.30 4.14 -9.04
N ARG A 90 6.17 4.02 -10.04
CA ARG A 90 7.13 5.02 -10.49
C ARG A 90 6.46 6.37 -10.86
N GLY A 91 6.99 7.45 -10.32
CA GLY A 91 6.54 8.82 -10.60
C GLY A 91 5.25 9.22 -9.89
N PHE A 92 4.65 10.32 -10.34
CA PHE A 92 3.37 10.79 -9.77
C PHE A 92 2.20 9.84 -10.00
N GLU A 93 2.24 9.00 -11.02
CA GLU A 93 1.10 8.15 -11.38
C GLU A 93 0.84 7.06 -10.35
N GLY A 94 1.88 6.47 -9.81
CA GLY A 94 1.76 5.42 -8.81
C GLY A 94 1.51 5.90 -7.38
N ALA A 95 1.77 7.17 -7.12
CA ALA A 95 1.57 7.77 -5.81
C ALA A 95 0.11 8.19 -5.56
N VAL A 96 -0.80 7.99 -6.52
CA VAL A 96 -2.07 8.72 -6.54
C VAL A 96 -3.22 7.74 -6.53
N GLY A 97 -3.86 7.59 -5.38
CA GLY A 97 -5.06 6.79 -5.23
C GLY A 97 -6.29 7.29 -6.01
N ASN A 98 -7.42 6.62 -5.80
CA ASN A 98 -8.69 6.90 -6.50
C ASN A 98 -9.60 7.94 -5.79
N VAL A 99 -9.01 8.76 -4.91
CA VAL A 99 -9.72 9.81 -4.16
C VAL A 99 -9.26 11.19 -4.61
N LEU A 100 -10.24 12.05 -4.90
CA LEU A 100 -10.05 13.48 -5.15
C LEU A 100 -10.69 14.29 -4.03
N ILE A 101 -10.13 15.45 -3.74
CA ILE A 101 -10.70 16.45 -2.83
C ILE A 101 -10.74 17.78 -3.57
N ASN A 102 -11.94 18.35 -3.74
CA ASN A 102 -12.15 19.57 -4.54
C ASN A 102 -11.52 19.47 -5.96
N ASN A 103 -11.71 18.35 -6.63
CA ASN A 103 -11.18 17.96 -7.95
C ASN A 103 -9.66 17.74 -8.03
N ASN A 104 -8.94 17.83 -6.92
CA ASN A 104 -7.50 17.63 -6.87
C ASN A 104 -7.16 16.37 -6.07
N ARG A 105 -6.10 15.71 -6.44
CA ARG A 105 -5.51 14.63 -5.63
C ARG A 105 -4.65 15.22 -4.52
N PRO A 106 -4.47 14.51 -3.40
CA PRO A 106 -3.51 14.92 -2.37
C PRO A 106 -2.14 15.24 -2.97
N ALA A 107 -1.50 16.29 -2.47
CA ALA A 107 -0.21 16.78 -2.98
C ALA A 107 0.99 16.00 -2.42
N SER A 108 0.79 14.81 -1.86
CA SER A 108 1.78 14.05 -1.09
C SER A 108 1.69 12.56 -1.44
N LYS A 109 2.83 11.87 -1.47
CA LYS A 109 2.89 10.41 -1.58
C LYS A 109 2.59 9.72 -0.24
N ASN A 110 3.06 10.32 0.87
CA ASN A 110 2.91 9.80 2.23
C ASN A 110 1.62 10.27 2.92
N ASP A 111 0.74 10.98 2.20
CA ASP A 111 -0.54 11.46 2.70
C ASP A 111 -1.67 10.99 1.79
N SER A 112 -2.01 9.71 1.94
CA SER A 112 -3.02 9.06 1.12
C SER A 112 -4.39 9.73 1.18
N GLY A 113 -5.23 9.48 0.17
CA GLY A 113 -6.62 9.96 0.16
C GLY A 113 -7.38 9.54 1.41
N SER A 114 -7.20 8.32 1.91
CA SER A 114 -7.81 7.84 3.15
C SER A 114 -7.36 8.65 4.37
N ASN A 115 -6.07 9.00 4.46
CA ASN A 115 -5.54 9.82 5.54
C ASN A 115 -6.15 11.23 5.54
N VAL A 116 -6.23 11.87 4.36
CA VAL A 116 -6.86 13.21 4.23
C VAL A 116 -8.34 13.15 4.59
N LEU A 117 -9.07 12.16 4.09
CA LEU A 117 -10.49 11.96 4.41
C LEU A 117 -10.71 11.64 5.89
N GLY A 118 -9.81 10.86 6.49
CA GLY A 118 -9.84 10.48 7.90
C GLY A 118 -9.74 11.68 8.85
N ARG A 119 -9.12 12.78 8.45
CA ARG A 119 -9.00 14.02 9.22
C ARG A 119 -9.93 15.14 8.73
N THR A 120 -10.69 14.93 7.65
CA THR A 120 -11.72 15.85 7.17
C THR A 120 -13.05 15.52 7.84
N LEU A 121 -13.66 16.48 8.55
CA LEU A 121 -14.94 16.24 9.21
C LEU A 121 -16.08 16.04 8.22
N ALA A 122 -17.02 15.16 8.56
CA ALA A 122 -18.22 14.92 7.77
C ALA A 122 -19.09 16.19 7.55
N ASN A 123 -19.15 17.09 8.54
CA ASN A 123 -19.91 18.33 8.43
C ASN A 123 -19.29 19.35 7.46
N GLN A 124 -18.02 19.20 7.09
CA GLN A 124 -17.34 20.00 6.08
C GLN A 124 -17.62 19.52 4.66
N VAL A 125 -18.10 18.29 4.49
CA VAL A 125 -18.45 17.76 3.18
C VAL A 125 -19.71 18.45 2.67
N GLU A 126 -19.66 19.00 1.46
CA GLU A 126 -20.80 19.53 0.74
C GLU A 126 -21.52 18.40 0.00
N ARG A 127 -20.76 17.59 -0.74
CA ARG A 127 -21.22 16.40 -1.47
C ARG A 127 -20.06 15.48 -1.80
N ILE A 128 -20.38 14.25 -2.13
CA ILE A 128 -19.45 13.25 -2.66
C ILE A 128 -19.91 12.88 -4.06
N GLU A 129 -18.98 12.94 -5.00
CA GLU A 129 -19.20 12.63 -6.40
C GLU A 129 -18.50 11.31 -6.74
N LEU A 130 -19.25 10.29 -7.11
CA LEU A 130 -18.71 9.03 -7.62
C LEU A 130 -18.65 9.09 -9.14
N ILE A 131 -17.44 9.09 -9.68
CA ILE A 131 -17.12 9.29 -11.09
C ILE A 131 -16.68 7.97 -11.68
N ARG A 132 -17.31 7.57 -12.79
CA ARG A 132 -17.06 6.29 -13.44
C ARG A 132 -16.76 6.47 -14.91
N GLY A 133 -15.73 5.79 -15.34
CA GLY A 133 -15.44 5.66 -16.76
C GLY A 133 -15.04 6.94 -17.46
N GLY A 134 -14.35 7.82 -16.77
CA GLY A 134 -13.86 9.08 -17.32
C GLY A 134 -14.95 10.17 -17.35
N ALA A 135 -14.68 11.29 -16.68
CA ALA A 135 -15.46 12.51 -16.81
C ALA A 135 -14.56 13.61 -17.38
N PRO A 136 -15.01 14.39 -18.38
CA PRO A 136 -14.25 15.52 -18.88
C PRO A 136 -13.84 16.47 -17.73
N GLY A 137 -12.57 16.87 -17.69
CA GLY A 137 -12.04 17.73 -16.65
C GLY A 137 -11.56 17.01 -15.39
N ILE A 138 -11.74 15.69 -15.28
CA ILE A 138 -11.27 14.88 -14.17
C ILE A 138 -10.19 13.90 -14.63
N ASP A 139 -9.04 13.99 -14.01
CA ASP A 139 -7.95 13.07 -14.28
C ASP A 139 -8.19 11.75 -13.52
N MET A 140 -8.61 10.72 -14.25
CA MET A 140 -8.86 9.39 -13.69
C MET A 140 -7.57 8.62 -13.37
N GLN A 141 -6.43 9.01 -13.94
CA GLN A 141 -5.10 8.38 -13.79
C GLN A 141 -5.14 6.84 -13.75
N GLY A 142 -5.91 6.25 -14.64
CA GLY A 142 -6.01 4.81 -14.72
C GLY A 142 -7.14 4.17 -13.95
N TYR A 143 -7.64 4.83 -12.96
CA TYR A 143 -8.75 4.31 -12.19
C TYR A 143 -10.05 4.30 -13.00
N SER A 144 -10.76 3.21 -12.92
CA SER A 144 -12.07 3.07 -13.56
C SER A 144 -13.17 3.78 -12.76
N VAL A 145 -12.93 3.99 -11.46
CA VAL A 145 -13.84 4.63 -10.52
C VAL A 145 -13.04 5.53 -9.59
N VAL A 146 -13.47 6.78 -9.46
CA VAL A 146 -12.87 7.79 -8.59
C VAL A 146 -13.95 8.43 -7.75
N VAL A 147 -13.67 8.69 -6.48
CA VAL A 147 -14.51 9.54 -5.63
C VAL A 147 -13.89 10.92 -5.54
N ASN A 148 -14.73 11.95 -5.71
CA ASN A 148 -14.38 13.35 -5.50
C ASN A 148 -15.18 13.92 -4.35
N VAL A 149 -14.51 14.29 -3.28
CA VAL A 149 -15.13 14.89 -2.08
C VAL A 149 -15.07 16.42 -2.22
N ILE A 150 -16.22 17.04 -2.37
CA ILE A 150 -16.36 18.49 -2.44
C ILE A 150 -16.61 19.03 -1.02
N LEU A 151 -15.74 19.93 -0.60
CA LEU A 151 -15.80 20.55 0.72
C LEU A 151 -16.50 21.90 0.68
N LYS A 152 -17.20 22.23 1.76
CA LYS A 152 -17.82 23.53 1.98
C LYS A 152 -16.76 24.61 2.14
N THR A 153 -17.02 25.79 1.61
CA THR A 153 -16.16 26.98 1.75
C THR A 153 -16.54 27.87 2.95
N THR A 154 -17.01 27.24 4.03
CA THR A 154 -17.43 27.98 5.24
C THR A 154 -16.28 28.14 6.22
N ASP A 155 -16.22 29.30 6.89
CA ASP A 155 -15.26 29.51 7.97
C ASP A 155 -15.48 28.47 9.08
N SER A 156 -14.41 27.82 9.48
CA SER A 156 -14.46 26.80 10.52
C SER A 156 -13.11 26.67 11.23
N ARG A 157 -13.17 26.31 12.49
CA ARG A 157 -12.01 25.96 13.31
C ARG A 157 -12.34 24.69 14.09
N GLN A 158 -11.42 23.73 14.07
CA GLN A 158 -11.65 22.46 14.74
C GLN A 158 -10.37 21.81 15.18
N SER A 159 -10.49 20.96 16.19
CA SER A 159 -9.44 20.06 16.65
C SER A 159 -9.97 18.65 16.73
N ILE A 160 -9.14 17.67 16.38
CA ILE A 160 -9.44 16.25 16.55
C ILE A 160 -8.33 15.63 17.41
N LEU A 161 -8.73 14.96 18.47
CA LEU A 161 -7.84 14.11 19.28
C LEU A 161 -8.21 12.65 19.03
N THR A 162 -7.22 11.85 18.68
CA THR A 162 -7.38 10.38 18.56
C THR A 162 -6.38 9.72 19.50
N TRP A 163 -6.85 8.75 20.26
CA TRP A 163 -6.03 7.86 21.07
C TRP A 163 -6.28 6.42 20.64
N ASN A 164 -5.22 5.64 20.52
CA ASN A 164 -5.26 4.24 20.14
C ASN A 164 -4.46 3.40 21.11
N ALA A 165 -4.86 2.15 21.30
CA ALA A 165 -4.11 1.13 22.00
C ALA A 165 -4.26 -0.21 21.28
N MET A 166 -3.20 -1.01 21.26
CA MET A 166 -3.22 -2.42 20.90
C MET A 166 -2.78 -3.22 22.11
N LEU A 167 -3.68 -4.05 22.64
CA LEU A 167 -3.49 -4.84 23.86
C LEU A 167 -3.37 -6.30 23.46
N PHE A 168 -2.18 -6.87 23.61
CA PHE A 168 -1.83 -8.22 23.16
C PHE A 168 -2.01 -9.27 24.25
N GLU A 169 -2.37 -10.47 23.86
CA GLU A 169 -2.30 -11.66 24.69
C GLU A 169 -0.83 -12.09 24.82
N GLY A 170 -0.12 -11.52 25.79
CA GLY A 170 1.33 -11.60 25.89
C GLY A 170 2.04 -10.65 24.92
N GLY A 171 3.33 -10.39 25.16
CA GLY A 171 4.11 -9.41 24.40
C GLY A 171 3.91 -7.97 24.88
N HIS A 172 4.19 -7.01 24.00
CA HIS A 172 4.16 -5.59 24.34
C HIS A 172 2.83 -4.96 23.95
N ASP A 173 2.16 -4.31 24.91
CA ASP A 173 1.07 -3.40 24.63
C ASP A 173 1.61 -2.14 23.96
N ILE A 174 0.92 -1.67 22.93
CA ILE A 174 1.36 -0.55 22.11
C ILE A 174 0.32 0.57 22.18
N TYR A 175 0.79 1.79 22.35
CA TYR A 175 -0.06 2.98 22.51
C TYR A 175 0.37 4.05 21.52
N GLY A 176 -0.61 4.77 20.98
CA GLY A 176 -0.34 5.87 20.06
C GLY A 176 -1.52 6.83 19.98
N GLY A 177 -1.37 7.86 19.17
CA GLY A 177 -2.45 8.81 19.00
C GLY A 177 -2.10 9.98 18.08
N SER A 178 -3.04 10.89 17.91
CA SER A 178 -2.80 12.09 17.12
C SER A 178 -3.62 13.26 17.61
N TYR A 179 -3.06 14.45 17.46
CA TYR A 179 -3.77 15.70 17.60
C TYR A 179 -3.70 16.46 16.29
N GLN A 180 -4.86 16.87 15.79
CA GLN A 180 -4.99 17.65 14.58
C GLN A 180 -5.71 18.95 14.87
N PHE A 181 -5.20 20.01 14.30
CA PHE A 181 -5.86 21.31 14.23
C PHE A 181 -6.04 21.71 12.76
N THR A 182 -7.23 22.21 12.41
CA THR A 182 -7.53 22.74 11.07
C THR A 182 -8.34 24.02 11.19
N GLN A 183 -7.99 25.02 10.39
CA GLN A 183 -8.71 26.27 10.26
C GLN A 183 -9.00 26.58 8.79
N ASN A 184 -10.26 26.79 8.48
CA ASN A 184 -10.73 27.28 7.18
C ASN A 184 -11.18 28.71 7.35
N LYS A 185 -10.80 29.62 6.43
CA LYS A 185 -11.23 31.03 6.40
C LYS A 185 -11.33 31.49 4.95
N GLY A 186 -12.57 31.63 4.48
CA GLY A 186 -12.85 31.94 3.08
C GLY A 186 -12.27 30.87 2.14
N ASP A 187 -11.39 31.28 1.24
CA ASP A 187 -10.71 30.43 0.26
C ASP A 187 -9.38 29.82 0.74
N ARG A 188 -9.05 30.01 2.02
CA ARG A 188 -7.81 29.53 2.66
C ARG A 188 -8.11 28.49 3.72
N SER A 189 -7.30 27.43 3.70
CA SER A 189 -7.28 26.41 4.74
C SER A 189 -5.84 26.16 5.17
N TRP A 190 -5.62 25.94 6.46
CA TRP A 190 -4.35 25.43 6.96
C TRP A 190 -4.56 24.53 8.17
N GLY A 191 -3.64 23.65 8.40
CA GLY A 191 -3.72 22.73 9.52
C GLY A 191 -2.36 22.20 9.93
N VAL A 192 -2.33 21.70 11.18
CA VAL A 192 -1.18 20.99 11.74
C VAL A 192 -1.66 19.68 12.33
N THR A 193 -0.95 18.62 12.08
CA THR A 193 -1.17 17.30 12.68
C THR A 193 0.11 16.87 13.39
N LEU A 194 -0.05 16.48 14.64
CA LEU A 194 0.95 15.82 15.44
C LEU A 194 0.47 14.38 15.61
N SER A 195 1.33 13.40 15.36
CA SER A 195 0.92 11.99 15.46
C SER A 195 1.95 11.17 16.22
N ASP A 196 1.49 10.20 16.96
CA ASP A 196 2.22 9.13 17.61
C ASP A 196 1.67 7.79 17.08
N GLY A 197 2.39 7.10 16.16
CA GLY A 197 1.98 5.83 15.56
C GLY A 197 2.36 4.65 16.44
N MET A 198 1.91 3.55 16.00
CA MET A 198 2.20 2.29 16.64
C MET A 198 2.17 1.20 15.58
N GLY A 199 3.06 0.25 15.71
CA GLY A 199 3.15 -0.89 14.84
C GLY A 199 3.58 -2.14 15.58
N SER A 200 3.16 -3.27 15.07
CA SER A 200 3.52 -4.59 15.58
C SER A 200 3.92 -5.46 14.39
N SER A 201 4.87 -6.34 14.58
CA SER A 201 5.19 -7.34 13.56
C SER A 201 4.04 -8.33 13.36
N ASP A 202 3.69 -8.64 12.12
CA ASP A 202 2.70 -9.67 11.78
C ASP A 202 3.17 -11.09 12.15
N SER A 203 4.46 -11.29 12.40
CA SER A 203 5.05 -12.57 12.83
C SER A 203 5.18 -12.72 14.35
N ASN A 204 4.66 -11.75 15.13
CA ASN A 204 4.64 -11.87 16.59
C ASN A 204 3.84 -13.09 17.03
N GLY A 205 4.50 -14.01 17.72
CA GLY A 205 3.86 -15.24 18.15
C GLY A 205 4.82 -16.23 18.77
N VAL A 206 4.24 -17.34 19.14
CA VAL A 206 4.94 -18.50 19.70
C VAL A 206 4.66 -19.73 18.85
N GLY A 207 5.53 -20.72 18.95
CA GLY A 207 5.29 -21.93 18.16
C GLY A 207 6.43 -22.93 18.24
N ARG A 208 6.58 -23.71 17.20
CA ARG A 208 7.57 -24.79 17.12
C ARG A 208 8.24 -24.78 15.76
N SER A 209 9.54 -24.96 15.76
CA SER A 209 10.36 -25.13 14.56
C SER A 209 10.91 -26.56 14.53
N ILE A 210 10.57 -27.31 13.49
CA ILE A 210 11.04 -28.70 13.29
C ILE A 210 11.86 -28.74 12.02
N ARG A 211 13.13 -29.13 12.13
CA ARG A 211 14.02 -29.32 10.98
C ARG A 211 14.24 -30.82 10.75
N ARG A 212 14.05 -31.23 9.50
CA ARG A 212 14.23 -32.63 9.03
C ARG A 212 15.32 -32.69 7.97
N ASN A 213 16.15 -33.74 8.02
CA ASN A 213 17.11 -34.00 6.97
C ASN A 213 16.41 -34.47 5.67
N ALA A 214 17.17 -34.72 4.60
CA ALA A 214 16.64 -35.19 3.33
C ALA A 214 15.94 -36.58 3.42
N ALA A 215 16.25 -37.42 4.42
CA ALA A 215 15.58 -38.69 4.67
C ALA A 215 14.26 -38.53 5.47
N GLY A 216 13.97 -37.34 5.98
CA GLY A 216 12.78 -37.04 6.79
C GLY A 216 13.00 -37.20 8.30
N ASP A 217 14.21 -37.54 8.77
CA ASP A 217 14.50 -37.66 10.20
C ASP A 217 14.57 -36.26 10.83
N VAL A 218 14.02 -36.12 12.04
CA VAL A 218 14.10 -34.87 12.81
C VAL A 218 15.52 -34.67 13.30
N ILE A 219 16.14 -33.58 12.90
CA ILE A 219 17.51 -33.18 13.30
C ILE A 219 17.53 -32.00 14.25
N ARG A 220 16.46 -31.18 14.27
CA ARG A 220 16.21 -30.13 15.27
C ARG A 220 14.73 -30.06 15.58
N ASP A 221 14.41 -29.76 16.83
CA ASP A 221 13.06 -29.58 17.34
C ASP A 221 13.14 -28.50 18.44
N GLU A 222 12.67 -27.30 18.11
CA GLU A 222 12.90 -26.11 18.87
C GLU A 222 11.59 -25.36 19.13
N ARG A 223 11.44 -24.76 20.30
CA ARG A 223 10.42 -23.74 20.56
C ARG A 223 10.78 -22.50 19.75
N PHE A 224 9.80 -21.93 19.10
CA PHE A 224 9.88 -20.65 18.39
C PHE A 224 9.18 -19.56 19.21
N GLU A 225 9.78 -18.38 19.28
CA GLU A 225 9.16 -17.18 19.80
C GLU A 225 9.67 -15.98 19.01
N ASN A 226 8.73 -15.09 18.62
CA ASN A 226 9.04 -13.83 17.95
C ASN A 226 8.23 -12.71 18.59
N ASP A 227 8.86 -11.53 18.73
CA ASP A 227 8.19 -10.32 19.15
C ASP A 227 8.86 -9.11 18.50
N GLY A 228 8.05 -8.21 17.93
CA GLY A 228 8.52 -7.03 17.26
C GLY A 228 7.50 -5.91 17.34
N TRP A 229 7.98 -4.73 17.60
CA TRP A 229 7.19 -3.51 17.70
C TRP A 229 7.97 -2.32 17.17
N GLY A 230 7.26 -1.28 16.80
CA GLY A 230 7.86 -0.04 16.36
C GLY A 230 6.85 1.09 16.41
N GLY A 231 7.35 2.23 16.11
CA GLY A 231 6.58 3.46 16.10
C GLY A 231 7.34 4.56 15.43
N GLY A 232 7.09 5.74 15.86
CA GLY A 232 7.82 6.89 15.43
C GLY A 232 6.92 8.13 15.45
N GLN A 233 7.42 9.31 15.27
CA GLN A 233 6.79 10.59 15.57
C GLN A 233 6.68 11.44 14.35
N SER A 234 5.57 12.10 14.10
CA SER A 234 5.56 13.06 13.01
C SER A 234 4.80 14.34 13.29
N ILE A 235 5.28 15.40 12.66
CA ILE A 235 4.59 16.65 12.48
C ILE A 235 4.27 16.84 10.99
N ARG A 236 3.05 17.25 10.70
CA ARG A 236 2.61 17.60 9.34
C ARG A 236 1.92 18.94 9.36
N GLY A 237 2.30 19.79 8.40
CA GLY A 237 1.60 21.02 8.07
C GLY A 237 0.93 20.94 6.71
N ASN A 238 -0.26 21.50 6.55
CA ASN A 238 -0.91 21.63 5.26
C ASN A 238 -1.44 23.05 5.05
N TYR A 239 -1.44 23.48 3.79
CA TYR A 239 -1.97 24.77 3.37
C TYR A 239 -2.71 24.64 2.04
N THR A 240 -3.83 25.32 1.92
CA THR A 240 -4.57 25.51 0.67
C THR A 240 -5.01 26.96 0.58
N GLY A 241 -4.78 27.60 -0.56
CA GLY A 241 -5.22 28.98 -0.75
C GLY A 241 -4.75 29.63 -2.05
N PRO A 242 -5.17 30.84 -2.35
CA PRO A 242 -4.78 31.57 -3.56
C PRO A 242 -3.34 32.06 -3.48
N VAL A 243 -2.56 31.75 -4.52
CA VAL A 243 -1.15 32.16 -4.67
C VAL A 243 -0.87 32.42 -6.15
N PHE A 244 -0.27 33.58 -6.49
CA PHE A 244 0.13 33.95 -7.85
C PHE A 244 -0.98 33.79 -8.92
N GLY A 245 -2.23 34.15 -8.54
CA GLY A 245 -3.38 34.08 -9.45
C GLY A 245 -3.85 32.63 -9.76
N GLY A 246 -3.39 31.65 -9.01
CA GLY A 246 -3.84 30.28 -8.99
C GLY A 246 -4.16 29.85 -7.57
N LYS A 247 -4.45 28.55 -7.39
CA LYS A 247 -4.65 27.88 -6.10
C LYS A 247 -3.42 27.03 -5.80
N LEU A 248 -2.83 27.22 -4.64
CA LEU A 248 -1.76 26.40 -4.10
C LEU A 248 -2.34 25.43 -3.06
N GLU A 249 -1.99 24.18 -3.17
CA GLU A 249 -2.15 23.15 -2.15
C GLU A 249 -0.76 22.64 -1.79
N GLY A 250 -0.43 22.62 -0.50
CA GLY A 250 0.87 22.24 -0.01
C GLY A 250 0.78 21.40 1.24
N THR A 251 1.69 20.44 1.39
CA THR A 251 1.90 19.66 2.60
C THR A 251 3.39 19.57 2.86
N ALA A 252 3.76 19.63 4.15
CA ALA A 252 5.12 19.34 4.60
C ALA A 252 5.02 18.40 5.79
N ARG A 253 5.85 17.38 5.82
CA ARG A 253 5.93 16.37 6.89
C ARG A 253 7.38 16.16 7.28
N TYR A 254 7.60 15.95 8.58
CA TYR A 254 8.84 15.38 9.12
C TYR A 254 8.47 14.32 10.15
N GLY A 255 9.19 13.22 10.18
CA GLY A 255 8.95 12.12 11.11
C GLY A 255 10.22 11.40 11.51
N LEU A 256 10.18 10.86 12.72
CA LEU A 256 11.17 9.91 13.28
C LEU A 256 10.50 8.55 13.35
N ASN A 257 11.23 7.49 13.17
CA ASN A 257 10.76 6.11 13.31
C ASN A 257 11.76 5.25 14.02
N ASP A 258 11.28 4.27 14.74
CA ASP A 258 12.05 3.21 15.37
C ASP A 258 11.33 1.88 15.19
N TYR A 259 12.09 0.80 15.05
CA TYR A 259 11.58 -0.56 14.97
C TYR A 259 12.53 -1.53 15.66
N GLN A 260 11.98 -2.49 16.38
CA GLN A 260 12.74 -3.55 17.04
C GLN A 260 12.01 -4.88 16.83
N ASN A 261 12.80 -5.93 16.61
CA ASN A 261 12.29 -7.30 16.48
C ASN A 261 13.31 -8.27 17.03
N TRP A 262 12.84 -9.34 17.67
CA TRP A 262 13.70 -10.47 18.02
C TRP A 262 13.00 -11.80 17.72
N THR A 263 13.80 -12.79 17.38
CA THR A 263 13.37 -14.16 17.16
C THR A 263 14.24 -15.09 17.99
N GLU A 264 13.62 -16.00 18.74
CA GLU A 264 14.31 -17.01 19.53
C GLU A 264 13.88 -18.43 19.11
N LEU A 265 14.85 -19.28 18.88
CA LEU A 265 14.68 -20.71 18.69
C LEU A 265 15.43 -21.42 19.81
N SER A 266 14.72 -22.21 20.64
CA SER A 266 15.28 -22.81 21.85
C SER A 266 14.87 -24.26 22.04
N SER A 267 15.83 -25.06 22.52
CA SER A 267 15.65 -26.42 22.96
C SER A 267 16.60 -26.71 24.15
N PRO A 268 16.54 -27.89 24.81
CA PRO A 268 17.48 -28.23 25.86
C PRO A 268 18.96 -28.21 25.44
N THR A 269 19.24 -28.31 24.13
CA THR A 269 20.60 -28.40 23.59
C THR A 269 20.97 -27.25 22.64
N SER A 270 20.01 -26.40 22.27
CA SER A 270 20.24 -25.30 21.33
C SER A 270 19.53 -24.03 21.80
N LEU A 271 20.17 -22.89 21.60
CA LEU A 271 19.57 -21.57 21.71
C LEU A 271 20.09 -20.71 20.57
N ARG A 272 19.21 -20.23 19.73
CA ARG A 272 19.52 -19.24 18.70
C ARG A 272 18.63 -18.03 18.91
N ARG A 273 19.25 -16.87 19.05
CA ARG A 273 18.55 -15.59 19.14
C ARG A 273 19.04 -14.66 18.05
N SER A 274 18.11 -14.09 17.33
CA SER A 274 18.35 -13.05 16.33
C SER A 274 17.61 -11.80 16.76
N ASP A 275 18.30 -10.66 16.76
CA ASP A 275 17.78 -9.36 17.13
C ASP A 275 17.93 -8.43 15.91
N TYR A 276 16.98 -7.54 15.70
CA TYR A 276 17.00 -6.49 14.71
C TYR A 276 16.53 -5.18 15.35
N ALA A 277 17.22 -4.09 15.05
CA ALA A 277 16.83 -2.74 15.44
C ALA A 277 17.10 -1.78 14.29
N GLU A 278 16.20 -0.82 14.09
CA GLU A 278 16.33 0.25 13.12
C GLU A 278 15.78 1.55 13.69
N ASP A 279 16.55 2.62 13.50
CA ASP A 279 16.15 4.00 13.77
C ASP A 279 16.25 4.79 12.46
N GLY A 280 15.37 5.77 12.27
CA GLY A 280 15.42 6.59 11.06
C GLY A 280 14.60 7.87 11.15
N ASP A 281 14.81 8.72 10.16
CA ASP A 281 13.99 9.91 9.96
C ASP A 281 13.56 10.07 8.50
N SER A 282 12.48 10.82 8.30
CA SER A 282 11.95 11.05 6.96
C SER A 282 11.27 12.41 6.85
N GLY A 283 11.35 13.00 5.68
CA GLY A 283 10.67 14.25 5.39
C GLY A 283 10.05 14.27 4.00
N GLU A 284 8.98 15.04 3.84
CA GLU A 284 8.31 15.24 2.55
C GLU A 284 7.81 16.67 2.43
N LEU A 285 8.00 17.26 1.25
CA LEU A 285 7.37 18.48 0.79
C LEU A 285 6.60 18.21 -0.50
N GLY A 286 5.28 18.34 -0.47
CA GLY A 286 4.41 18.24 -1.64
C GLY A 286 3.72 19.55 -1.94
N LEU A 287 3.76 20.02 -3.19
CA LEU A 287 3.10 21.24 -3.65
C LEU A 287 2.34 20.96 -4.94
N THR A 288 1.10 21.42 -5.02
CA THR A 288 0.32 21.44 -6.26
C THR A 288 -0.19 22.86 -6.48
N TRP A 289 0.17 23.46 -7.60
CA TRP A 289 -0.32 24.76 -8.00
C TRP A 289 -1.15 24.65 -9.27
N THR A 290 -2.42 25.10 -9.20
CA THR A 290 -3.38 25.02 -10.29
C THR A 290 -3.86 26.41 -10.67
N ARG A 291 -3.82 26.74 -11.96
CA ARG A 291 -4.30 28.01 -12.49
C ARG A 291 -5.18 27.83 -13.71
N THR A 292 -6.40 28.31 -13.65
CA THR A 292 -7.27 28.45 -14.80
C THR A 292 -6.84 29.69 -15.59
N LEU A 293 -6.28 29.48 -16.78
CA LEU A 293 -5.80 30.55 -17.66
C LEU A 293 -6.98 31.23 -18.38
N ASN A 294 -7.96 30.42 -18.76
CA ASN A 294 -9.26 30.83 -19.31
C ASN A 294 -10.26 29.65 -19.17
N PRO A 295 -11.55 29.78 -19.53
CA PRO A 295 -12.56 28.72 -19.34
C PRO A 295 -12.24 27.36 -20.00
N ARG A 296 -11.24 27.29 -20.86
CA ARG A 296 -10.87 26.04 -21.57
C ARG A 296 -9.46 25.55 -21.25
N TRP A 297 -8.64 26.35 -20.59
CA TRP A 297 -7.24 26.01 -20.35
C TRP A 297 -6.90 26.09 -18.87
N THR A 298 -6.41 25.01 -18.33
CA THR A 298 -5.91 24.91 -16.97
C THR A 298 -4.45 24.47 -16.99
N LEU A 299 -3.61 25.15 -16.23
CA LEU A 299 -2.23 24.76 -15.98
C LEU A 299 -2.15 24.21 -14.56
N GLU A 300 -1.52 23.06 -14.41
CA GLU A 300 -1.19 22.44 -13.12
C GLU A 300 0.32 22.17 -13.06
N THR A 301 0.92 22.51 -11.94
CA THR A 301 2.32 22.20 -11.64
C THR A 301 2.37 21.52 -10.30
N ARG A 302 3.12 20.41 -10.20
CA ARG A 302 3.33 19.63 -8.98
C ARG A 302 4.82 19.51 -8.70
N LEU A 303 5.17 19.61 -7.42
CA LEU A 303 6.49 19.33 -6.88
C LEU A 303 6.34 18.36 -5.71
N ILE A 304 7.16 17.32 -5.70
CA ILE A 304 7.41 16.50 -4.51
C ILE A 304 8.90 16.45 -4.28
N HIS A 305 9.29 16.57 -3.03
CA HIS A 305 10.61 16.23 -2.54
C HIS A 305 10.46 15.42 -1.27
N GLU A 306 11.05 14.23 -1.26
CA GLU A 306 11.10 13.37 -0.09
C GLU A 306 12.52 12.92 0.18
N PHE A 307 12.83 12.67 1.45
CA PHE A 307 14.08 12.09 1.88
C PHE A 307 13.84 11.18 3.09
N SER A 308 14.71 10.21 3.27
CA SER A 308 14.79 9.41 4.49
C SER A 308 16.22 9.00 4.78
N SER A 309 16.53 8.83 6.08
CA SER A 309 17.75 8.19 6.54
C SER A 309 17.40 7.01 7.45
N PHE A 310 18.26 6.03 7.53
CA PHE A 310 18.13 4.91 8.43
C PHE A 310 19.47 4.38 8.91
N ASP A 311 19.47 3.89 10.15
CA ASP A 311 20.54 3.10 10.76
C ASP A 311 19.94 1.80 11.28
N SER A 312 20.44 0.64 10.81
CA SER A 312 19.95 -0.67 11.25
C SER A 312 21.07 -1.60 11.68
N VAL A 313 20.74 -2.44 12.64
CA VAL A 313 21.63 -3.49 13.17
C VAL A 313 20.83 -4.78 13.29
N SER A 314 21.33 -5.83 12.65
CA SER A 314 20.85 -7.20 12.83
C SER A 314 21.95 -8.03 13.47
N GLY A 315 21.60 -8.80 14.50
CA GLY A 315 22.52 -9.70 15.20
C GLY A 315 21.98 -11.12 15.27
N SER A 316 22.85 -12.13 15.27
CA SER A 316 22.46 -13.52 15.51
C SER A 316 23.51 -14.24 16.35
N ASN A 317 23.06 -14.85 17.46
CA ASN A 317 23.86 -15.63 18.38
C ASN A 317 23.30 -17.06 18.46
N GLU A 318 24.14 -18.06 18.31
CA GLU A 318 23.75 -19.47 18.44
C GLU A 318 24.64 -20.19 19.47
N THR A 319 24.02 -20.95 20.34
CA THR A 319 24.69 -21.90 21.24
C THR A 319 24.16 -23.29 20.97
N LEU A 320 25.05 -24.24 20.67
CA LEU A 320 24.70 -25.64 20.42
C LEU A 320 25.50 -26.56 21.37
N ASN A 321 24.80 -27.39 22.14
CA ASN A 321 25.39 -28.29 23.12
C ASN A 321 26.36 -27.58 24.11
N GLY A 322 26.01 -26.35 24.53
CA GLY A 322 26.81 -25.52 25.40
C GLY A 322 28.02 -24.82 24.76
N THR A 323 28.19 -24.97 23.44
CA THR A 323 29.24 -24.29 22.67
C THR A 323 28.63 -23.13 21.89
N ALA A 324 29.09 -21.90 22.16
CA ALA A 324 28.67 -20.71 21.45
C ALA A 324 29.35 -20.64 20.07
N ALA A 325 28.57 -20.43 19.03
CA ALA A 325 29.08 -20.05 17.72
C ALA A 325 29.55 -18.60 17.72
N PRO A 326 30.45 -18.20 16.80
CA PRO A 326 30.79 -16.78 16.63
C PRO A 326 29.54 -15.96 16.29
N GLU A 327 29.37 -14.85 16.99
CA GLU A 327 28.28 -13.90 16.74
C GLU A 327 28.33 -13.40 15.29
N GLN A 328 27.16 -13.35 14.64
CA GLN A 328 26.98 -12.72 13.35
C GLN A 328 26.34 -11.35 13.55
N GLN A 329 26.89 -10.32 12.90
CA GLN A 329 26.31 -8.98 12.95
C GLN A 329 26.33 -8.35 11.56
N PHE A 330 25.18 -7.83 11.14
CA PHE A 330 25.02 -7.04 9.93
C PHE A 330 24.57 -5.63 10.33
N LYS A 331 25.27 -4.64 9.83
CA LYS A 331 24.94 -3.22 9.99
C LYS A 331 24.68 -2.61 8.63
N SER A 332 23.65 -1.77 8.54
CA SER A 332 23.36 -1.00 7.35
C SER A 332 22.94 0.40 7.75
N ASN A 333 23.50 1.40 7.08
CA ASN A 333 23.02 2.77 7.16
C ASN A 333 22.88 3.35 5.77
N GLY A 334 21.95 4.26 5.60
CA GLY A 334 21.72 4.85 4.28
C GLY A 334 20.81 6.04 4.30
N ASP A 335 21.02 6.84 3.24
CA ASP A 335 20.22 8.01 2.90
C ASP A 335 19.53 7.80 1.57
N SER A 336 18.26 8.16 1.48
CA SER A 336 17.52 8.15 0.22
C SER A 336 16.79 9.47 -0.02
N SER A 337 16.62 9.83 -1.30
CA SER A 337 15.81 10.99 -1.66
C SER A 337 15.17 10.84 -3.03
N GLU A 338 14.00 11.47 -3.18
CA GLU A 338 13.33 11.61 -4.48
C GLU A 338 12.86 13.07 -4.66
N SER A 339 13.07 13.59 -5.86
CA SER A 339 12.57 14.91 -6.27
C SER A 339 11.84 14.79 -7.59
N ILE A 340 10.58 15.22 -7.65
CA ILE A 340 9.77 15.16 -8.87
C ILE A 340 9.16 16.52 -9.15
N LEU A 341 9.29 17.00 -10.38
CA LEU A 341 8.59 18.16 -10.89
C LEU A 341 7.78 17.79 -12.12
N ARG A 342 6.48 18.06 -12.08
CA ARG A 342 5.55 17.81 -13.18
C ARG A 342 4.80 19.07 -13.57
N ALA A 343 4.62 19.28 -14.87
CA ALA A 343 3.76 20.32 -15.42
C ALA A 343 2.74 19.69 -16.38
N LEU A 344 1.49 20.08 -16.25
CA LEU A 344 0.35 19.59 -17.02
C LEU A 344 -0.48 20.77 -17.54
N VAL A 345 -0.79 20.74 -18.81
CA VAL A 345 -1.75 21.63 -19.45
C VAL A 345 -2.98 20.82 -19.85
N ARG A 346 -4.15 21.24 -19.40
CA ARG A 346 -5.45 20.66 -19.75
C ARG A 346 -6.20 21.60 -20.64
N HIS A 347 -6.71 21.08 -21.76
CA HIS A 347 -7.54 21.80 -22.71
C HIS A 347 -8.92 21.15 -22.86
N GLU A 348 -9.95 21.82 -22.38
CA GLU A 348 -11.35 21.45 -22.59
C GLU A 348 -11.83 21.96 -23.96
N ARG A 349 -11.57 21.18 -25.01
CA ARG A 349 -11.94 21.55 -26.37
C ARG A 349 -13.46 21.64 -26.54
N SER A 350 -14.20 20.77 -25.85
CA SER A 350 -15.66 20.74 -25.80
C SER A 350 -16.11 19.98 -24.54
N PRO A 351 -17.39 20.02 -24.15
CA PRO A 351 -17.93 19.20 -23.07
C PRO A 351 -17.74 17.68 -23.27
N ALA A 352 -17.42 17.26 -24.51
CA ALA A 352 -17.20 15.86 -24.85
C ALA A 352 -15.72 15.48 -25.03
N LEU A 353 -14.81 16.44 -25.16
CA LEU A 353 -13.40 16.17 -25.45
C LEU A 353 -12.47 17.04 -24.60
N THR A 354 -11.69 16.36 -23.76
CA THR A 354 -10.59 16.94 -22.99
C THR A 354 -9.27 16.38 -23.50
N ILE A 355 -8.28 17.24 -23.67
CA ILE A 355 -6.91 16.87 -24.07
C ILE A 355 -5.99 17.36 -22.95
N GLU A 356 -5.08 16.50 -22.53
CA GLU A 356 -4.06 16.79 -21.54
C GLU A 356 -2.69 16.50 -22.14
N ALA A 357 -1.72 17.35 -21.86
CA ALA A 357 -0.33 17.14 -22.25
C ALA A 357 0.59 17.72 -21.18
N GLY A 358 1.73 17.10 -20.96
CA GLY A 358 2.65 17.54 -19.94
C GLY A 358 4.00 16.86 -19.99
N ALA A 359 4.83 17.25 -19.05
CA ALA A 359 6.14 16.66 -18.83
C ALA A 359 6.43 16.50 -17.33
N GLU A 360 7.28 15.55 -17.00
CA GLU A 360 7.76 15.23 -15.66
C GLU A 360 9.28 15.03 -15.71
N ILE A 361 9.97 15.52 -14.71
CA ILE A 361 11.35 15.19 -14.42
C ILE A 361 11.44 14.66 -13.00
N ALA A 362 12.25 13.62 -12.79
CA ALA A 362 12.50 13.04 -11.48
C ALA A 362 14.00 12.75 -11.29
N TYR A 363 14.44 12.90 -10.05
CA TYR A 363 15.74 12.49 -9.59
C TYR A 363 15.56 11.68 -8.31
N ASN A 364 16.12 10.46 -8.29
CA ASN A 364 16.10 9.52 -7.19
C ASN A 364 17.52 9.17 -6.80
N MET A 365 17.78 8.98 -5.51
CA MET A 365 19.08 8.63 -4.96
C MET A 365 18.91 7.69 -3.77
N LEU A 366 19.81 6.70 -3.69
CA LEU A 366 20.08 5.91 -2.49
C LEU A 366 21.60 5.86 -2.31
N ASP A 367 22.09 6.18 -1.11
CA ASP A 367 23.47 6.01 -0.69
C ASP A 367 23.46 5.09 0.54
N VAL A 368 24.07 3.90 0.44
CA VAL A 368 24.01 2.89 1.49
C VAL A 368 25.39 2.30 1.75
N ASN A 369 25.68 2.10 3.05
CA ASN A 369 26.89 1.46 3.53
C ASN A 369 26.54 0.30 4.46
N GLN A 370 27.16 -0.85 4.23
CA GLN A 370 26.86 -2.09 4.93
C GLN A 370 28.13 -2.77 5.41
N ALA A 371 28.02 -3.48 6.52
CA ALA A 371 29.12 -4.24 7.08
C ALA A 371 28.60 -5.54 7.68
N PHE A 372 29.21 -6.66 7.32
CA PHE A 372 28.94 -7.96 7.91
C PHE A 372 30.17 -8.47 8.67
N THR A 373 29.95 -8.95 9.88
CA THR A 373 31.02 -9.51 10.71
C THR A 373 30.62 -10.88 11.27
N ILE A 374 31.58 -11.76 11.45
CA ILE A 374 31.44 -13.04 12.15
C ILE A 374 32.52 -13.10 13.23
N GLY A 375 32.12 -13.18 14.51
CA GLY A 375 33.04 -13.11 15.66
C GLY A 375 33.86 -11.82 15.71
N GLY A 376 33.29 -10.72 15.24
CA GLY A 376 33.96 -9.41 15.14
C GLY A 376 34.92 -9.25 13.96
N VAL A 377 35.07 -10.28 13.11
CA VAL A 377 35.90 -10.22 11.90
C VAL A 377 35.05 -9.88 10.70
N GLY A 378 35.43 -8.85 9.93
CA GLY A 378 34.73 -8.42 8.74
C GLY A 378 34.68 -9.49 7.65
N VAL A 379 33.52 -9.73 7.08
CA VAL A 379 33.30 -10.60 5.92
C VAL A 379 33.00 -9.71 4.71
N PRO A 380 33.79 -9.80 3.63
CA PRO A 380 33.54 -9.02 2.42
C PRO A 380 32.17 -9.34 1.82
N LEU A 381 31.41 -8.32 1.48
CA LEU A 381 30.15 -8.38 0.77
C LEU A 381 30.29 -7.73 -0.59
N PRO A 382 29.77 -8.32 -1.67
CA PRO A 382 29.67 -7.62 -2.94
C PRO A 382 28.63 -6.50 -2.82
N SER A 383 28.96 -5.30 -3.30
CA SER A 383 28.08 -4.12 -3.25
C SER A 383 27.71 -3.70 -1.83
N ALA A 384 28.69 -3.69 -0.91
CA ALA A 384 28.49 -3.29 0.48
C ALA A 384 28.40 -1.76 0.64
N SER A 385 29.08 -1.00 -0.21
CA SER A 385 29.03 0.47 -0.25
C SER A 385 28.65 0.90 -1.65
N VAL A 386 27.43 1.37 -1.81
CA VAL A 386 26.89 1.75 -3.13
C VAL A 386 26.10 3.03 -3.04
N LYS A 387 26.23 3.85 -4.09
CA LYS A 387 25.36 4.96 -4.37
C LYS A 387 24.66 4.72 -5.69
N VAL A 388 23.33 4.68 -5.66
CA VAL A 388 22.47 4.51 -6.83
C VAL A 388 21.75 5.81 -7.10
N GLU A 389 21.83 6.31 -8.34
CA GLU A 389 21.16 7.54 -8.76
C GLU A 389 20.36 7.29 -10.03
N GLU A 390 19.19 7.86 -10.13
CA GLU A 390 18.39 7.85 -11.34
C GLU A 390 17.97 9.26 -11.72
N THR A 391 18.19 9.61 -12.98
CA THR A 391 17.58 10.78 -13.61
C THR A 391 16.60 10.33 -14.66
N ARG A 392 15.34 10.81 -14.55
CA ARG A 392 14.24 10.41 -15.44
C ARG A 392 13.52 11.62 -15.99
N GLY A 393 13.20 11.58 -17.28
CA GLY A 393 12.34 12.53 -17.95
C GLY A 393 11.17 11.81 -18.62
N GLU A 394 9.97 12.34 -18.50
CA GLU A 394 8.78 11.81 -19.17
C GLU A 394 8.00 12.93 -19.87
N ALA A 395 7.55 12.69 -21.09
CA ALA A 395 6.59 13.52 -21.79
C ALA A 395 5.33 12.70 -22.07
N PHE A 396 4.15 13.29 -21.89
CA PHE A 396 2.91 12.56 -22.05
C PHE A 396 1.80 13.39 -22.71
N SER A 397 0.89 12.68 -23.37
CA SER A 397 -0.36 13.25 -23.88
C SER A 397 -1.49 12.24 -23.74
N LYS A 398 -2.68 12.75 -23.39
CA LYS A 398 -3.90 11.95 -23.18
C LYS A 398 -5.11 12.71 -23.72
N ALA A 399 -6.05 11.99 -24.33
CA ALA A 399 -7.34 12.51 -24.74
C ALA A 399 -8.45 11.66 -24.13
N THR A 400 -9.42 12.32 -23.48
CA THR A 400 -10.66 11.70 -22.99
C THR A 400 -11.80 12.17 -23.86
N TRP A 401 -12.41 11.25 -24.58
CA TRP A 401 -13.48 11.54 -25.56
C TRP A 401 -14.76 10.80 -25.20
N ARG A 402 -15.79 11.55 -24.81
CA ARG A 402 -17.17 11.05 -24.68
C ARG A 402 -17.84 11.07 -26.05
N ILE A 403 -17.81 9.93 -26.74
CA ILE A 403 -18.42 9.77 -28.07
C ILE A 403 -19.93 10.00 -28.01
N ASN A 404 -20.55 9.47 -26.95
CA ASN A 404 -21.96 9.64 -26.66
C ASN A 404 -22.21 9.40 -25.14
N PRO A 405 -23.42 9.58 -24.60
CA PRO A 405 -23.69 9.38 -23.16
C PRO A 405 -23.38 7.99 -22.63
N LYS A 406 -23.22 6.98 -23.51
CA LYS A 406 -22.97 5.58 -23.13
C LYS A 406 -21.55 5.11 -23.38
N LEU A 407 -20.74 5.85 -24.13
CA LEU A 407 -19.39 5.42 -24.53
C LEU A 407 -18.39 6.55 -24.35
N THR A 408 -17.39 6.28 -23.51
CA THR A 408 -16.22 7.13 -23.30
C THR A 408 -14.96 6.35 -23.69
N LEU A 409 -14.08 6.98 -24.45
CA LEU A 409 -12.75 6.48 -24.78
C LEU A 409 -11.71 7.41 -24.15
N GLU A 410 -10.68 6.82 -23.56
CA GLU A 410 -9.47 7.51 -23.14
C GLU A 410 -8.29 6.84 -23.84
N GLY A 411 -7.49 7.64 -24.52
CA GLY A 411 -6.27 7.16 -25.19
C GLY A 411 -5.11 8.10 -24.87
N GLY A 412 -3.94 7.53 -24.63
CA GLY A 412 -2.76 8.31 -24.31
C GLY A 412 -1.47 7.56 -24.59
N VAL A 413 -0.38 8.31 -24.57
CA VAL A 413 0.98 7.78 -24.64
C VAL A 413 1.87 8.57 -23.69
N ARG A 414 2.79 7.87 -23.05
CA ARG A 414 3.91 8.43 -22.28
C ARG A 414 5.20 7.95 -22.88
N LEU A 415 6.15 8.84 -23.03
CA LEU A 415 7.50 8.58 -23.50
C LEU A 415 8.44 8.88 -22.33
N GLU A 416 9.11 7.86 -21.84
CA GLU A 416 10.04 7.96 -20.71
C GLU A 416 11.46 7.69 -21.17
N ALA A 417 12.40 8.52 -20.75
CA ALA A 417 13.82 8.30 -20.84
C ALA A 417 14.42 8.38 -19.45
N SER A 418 15.23 7.39 -19.05
CA SER A 418 15.91 7.37 -17.77
C SER A 418 17.36 6.91 -17.90
N THR A 419 18.19 7.37 -16.97
CA THR A 419 19.56 6.89 -16.78
C THR A 419 19.71 6.55 -15.31
N ILE A 420 20.13 5.31 -15.04
CA ILE A 420 20.47 4.80 -13.71
C ILE A 420 21.97 4.63 -13.67
N SER A 421 22.61 5.17 -12.65
CA SER A 421 24.03 5.02 -12.38
C SER A 421 24.24 4.45 -10.99
N GLN A 422 25.19 3.54 -10.86
CA GLN A 422 25.70 3.03 -9.60
C GLN A 422 27.17 3.38 -9.50
N SER A 423 27.64 3.75 -8.31
CA SER A 423 29.01 4.00 -7.97
C SER A 423 29.35 3.42 -6.58
N GLY A 424 30.65 3.32 -6.25
CA GLY A 424 31.13 2.73 -5.01
C GLY A 424 31.86 1.41 -5.26
N ASP A 425 31.40 0.29 -4.70
CA ASP A 425 32.04 -1.02 -4.90
C ASP A 425 31.91 -1.55 -6.35
N ALA A 426 30.96 -1.04 -7.10
CA ALA A 426 30.80 -1.31 -8.52
C ALA A 426 30.31 -0.04 -9.24
N ASP A 427 30.93 0.25 -10.39
CA ASP A 427 30.53 1.38 -11.24
C ASP A 427 29.80 0.88 -12.46
N GLN A 428 28.56 1.35 -12.66
CA GLN A 428 27.75 1.02 -13.83
C GLN A 428 26.78 2.15 -14.17
N GLU A 429 26.53 2.35 -15.47
CA GLU A 429 25.50 3.26 -15.97
C GLU A 429 24.67 2.57 -17.04
N LYS A 430 23.35 2.70 -16.96
CA LYS A 430 22.39 2.19 -17.93
C LYS A 430 21.38 3.27 -18.29
N SER A 431 21.08 3.39 -19.59
CA SER A 431 20.05 4.29 -20.09
C SER A 431 18.93 3.52 -20.76
N PHE A 432 17.72 3.96 -20.53
CA PHE A 432 16.50 3.31 -21.02
C PHE A 432 15.60 4.32 -21.75
N PHE A 433 14.83 3.80 -22.70
CA PHE A 433 13.77 4.54 -23.36
C PHE A 433 12.53 3.66 -23.52
N PHE A 434 11.39 4.14 -23.00
CA PHE A 434 10.14 3.39 -23.04
C PHE A 434 8.98 4.23 -23.59
N ALA A 435 8.18 3.62 -24.47
CA ALA A 435 6.88 4.14 -24.84
C ALA A 435 5.79 3.35 -24.10
N LYS A 436 4.94 4.06 -23.34
CA LYS A 436 3.87 3.51 -22.50
C LYS A 436 2.50 3.94 -23.07
N PRO A 437 1.99 3.24 -24.09
CA PRO A 437 0.65 3.51 -24.63
C PRO A 437 -0.42 3.02 -23.64
N ARG A 438 -1.57 3.70 -23.66
CA ARG A 438 -2.73 3.37 -22.86
C ARG A 438 -4.02 3.60 -23.63
N LEU A 439 -4.98 2.68 -23.48
CA LEU A 439 -6.34 2.77 -23.98
C LEU A 439 -7.31 2.29 -22.90
N LEU A 440 -8.32 3.10 -22.61
CA LEU A 440 -9.44 2.74 -21.75
C LEU A 440 -10.74 3.01 -22.51
N ALA A 441 -11.61 2.01 -22.61
CA ALA A 441 -12.95 2.14 -23.15
C ALA A 441 -13.98 1.82 -22.07
N THR A 442 -14.93 2.71 -21.85
CA THR A 442 -16.01 2.53 -20.87
C THR A 442 -17.34 2.62 -21.61
N TRP A 443 -18.10 1.53 -21.56
CA TRP A 443 -19.41 1.43 -22.18
C TRP A 443 -20.50 1.15 -21.12
N THR A 444 -21.49 2.04 -21.05
CA THR A 444 -22.63 1.98 -20.13
C THR A 444 -23.91 1.81 -20.94
N PRO A 445 -24.23 0.58 -21.42
CA PRO A 445 -25.41 0.33 -22.28
C PRO A 445 -26.73 0.67 -21.60
N MET A 446 -26.80 0.46 -20.29
CA MET A 446 -27.94 0.76 -19.41
C MET A 446 -27.42 1.42 -18.14
N ALA A 447 -28.25 2.17 -17.41
CA ALA A 447 -27.83 2.95 -16.24
C ALA A 447 -27.10 2.13 -15.14
N ASP A 448 -27.50 0.86 -14.99
CA ASP A 448 -26.97 -0.02 -13.92
C ASP A 448 -25.92 -1.03 -14.42
N ASN A 449 -25.49 -0.93 -15.68
CA ASN A 449 -24.54 -1.87 -16.27
C ASN A 449 -23.39 -1.11 -16.94
N GLN A 450 -22.17 -1.48 -16.61
CA GLN A 450 -20.97 -0.90 -17.19
C GLN A 450 -19.98 -1.98 -17.60
N LEU A 451 -19.43 -1.86 -18.79
CA LEU A 451 -18.34 -2.68 -19.31
C LEU A 451 -17.12 -1.77 -19.51
N ARG A 452 -15.95 -2.21 -19.08
CA ARG A 452 -14.69 -1.50 -19.23
C ARG A 452 -13.66 -2.41 -19.86
N PHE A 453 -12.91 -1.87 -20.79
CA PHE A 453 -11.74 -2.50 -21.38
C PHE A 453 -10.54 -1.59 -21.18
N ARG A 454 -9.44 -2.12 -20.66
CA ARG A 454 -8.15 -1.45 -20.44
C ARG A 454 -7.07 -2.22 -21.20
N PHE A 455 -6.23 -1.48 -21.91
CA PHE A 455 -5.02 -1.99 -22.53
C PHE A 455 -3.90 -0.97 -22.32
N GLU A 456 -2.82 -1.39 -21.70
CA GLU A 456 -1.70 -0.49 -21.43
C GLU A 456 -0.37 -1.21 -21.28
N ARG A 457 0.72 -0.46 -21.41
CA ARG A 457 2.06 -0.88 -21.01
C ARG A 457 2.46 -0.10 -19.76
N GLU A 458 2.66 -0.82 -18.66
CA GLU A 458 3.21 -0.30 -17.41
C GLU A 458 4.69 -0.67 -17.27
N LEU A 459 5.41 0.14 -16.50
CA LEU A 459 6.80 -0.06 -16.15
C LEU A 459 6.92 -0.14 -14.63
N GLY A 460 7.57 -1.19 -14.12
CA GLY A 460 7.82 -1.38 -12.69
C GLY A 460 8.83 -0.36 -12.15
N GLN A 461 8.68 0.01 -10.88
CA GLN A 461 9.70 0.76 -10.14
C GLN A 461 10.81 -0.20 -9.75
N LEU A 462 12.07 0.22 -9.93
CA LEU A 462 13.19 -0.50 -9.34
C LEU A 462 13.32 -0.13 -7.86
N ASP A 463 13.53 -1.15 -7.04
CA ASP A 463 13.97 -0.94 -5.67
C ASP A 463 15.49 -0.75 -5.68
N PHE A 464 15.95 0.43 -5.25
CA PHE A 464 17.37 0.72 -5.22
C PHE A 464 18.12 -0.09 -4.16
N GLY A 465 17.40 -0.61 -3.15
CA GLY A 465 17.95 -1.55 -2.18
C GLY A 465 18.44 -2.87 -2.81
N ASP A 466 17.86 -3.28 -3.95
CA ASP A 466 18.29 -4.49 -4.67
C ASP A 466 19.66 -4.37 -5.35
N PHE A 467 20.18 -3.15 -5.47
CA PHE A 467 21.56 -2.90 -5.96
C PHE A 467 22.61 -3.10 -4.85
N ALA A 468 22.19 -3.12 -3.59
CA ALA A 468 23.06 -3.31 -2.42
C ALA A 468 22.94 -4.73 -1.86
N ALA A 469 23.94 -5.16 -1.08
CA ALA A 469 23.87 -6.41 -0.34
C ALA A 469 22.79 -6.34 0.76
N SER A 470 22.34 -7.49 1.24
CA SER A 470 21.41 -7.57 2.38
C SER A 470 21.60 -8.88 3.15
N ALA A 471 21.09 -8.94 4.39
CA ALA A 471 21.19 -10.15 5.20
C ALA A 471 19.91 -10.39 6.01
N GLU A 472 19.44 -11.65 6.00
CA GLU A 472 18.38 -12.16 6.86
C GLU A 472 19.01 -13.15 7.87
N LEU A 473 19.51 -12.60 8.97
CA LEU A 473 20.28 -13.39 9.95
C LEU A 473 19.40 -14.35 10.77
N SER A 474 18.09 -14.12 10.87
CA SER A 474 17.15 -15.05 11.52
C SER A 474 17.12 -16.40 10.81
N ASP A 475 17.38 -16.41 9.50
CA ASP A 475 17.47 -17.57 8.64
C ASP A 475 18.89 -17.90 8.21
N GLY A 476 19.86 -17.05 8.55
CA GLY A 476 21.27 -17.20 8.21
C GLY A 476 21.55 -17.03 6.70
N THR A 477 20.80 -16.16 6.03
CA THR A 477 20.93 -15.91 4.58
C THR A 477 21.53 -14.53 4.33
N VAL A 478 22.45 -14.44 3.37
CA VAL A 478 23.02 -13.19 2.87
C VAL A 478 22.80 -13.12 1.37
N PHE A 479 22.35 -11.97 0.89
CA PHE A 479 22.11 -11.69 -0.53
C PHE A 479 23.13 -10.70 -1.06
N GLY A 480 23.49 -10.84 -2.33
CA GLY A 480 24.29 -9.85 -3.04
C GLY A 480 23.43 -8.75 -3.64
N GLY A 481 24.00 -7.57 -3.85
CA GLY A 481 23.42 -6.58 -4.73
C GLY A 481 23.57 -6.95 -6.20
N ASN A 482 22.67 -6.45 -7.05
CA ASN A 482 22.70 -6.71 -8.49
C ASN A 482 22.70 -5.41 -9.31
N VAL A 483 23.85 -5.10 -9.90
CA VAL A 483 24.02 -3.93 -10.76
C VAL A 483 23.30 -4.03 -12.11
N ASP A 484 22.90 -5.25 -12.51
CA ASP A 484 22.32 -5.55 -13.82
C ASP A 484 20.80 -5.46 -13.87
N LEU A 485 20.17 -5.01 -12.80
CA LEU A 485 18.72 -4.84 -12.73
C LEU A 485 18.18 -3.88 -13.80
N GLU A 486 17.06 -4.27 -14.40
CA GLU A 486 16.29 -3.50 -15.37
C GLU A 486 14.83 -3.43 -14.97
N PRO A 487 14.09 -2.35 -15.31
CA PRO A 487 12.68 -2.24 -14.98
C PRO A 487 11.83 -3.33 -15.63
N GLU A 488 11.04 -4.04 -14.83
CA GLU A 488 10.04 -4.98 -15.32
C GLU A 488 8.97 -4.24 -16.14
N GLN A 489 8.49 -4.85 -17.22
CA GLN A 489 7.52 -4.27 -18.12
C GLN A 489 6.29 -5.15 -18.21
N ARG A 490 5.10 -4.58 -18.08
CA ARG A 490 3.83 -5.31 -18.14
C ARG A 490 2.93 -4.79 -19.25
N TRP A 491 2.55 -5.66 -20.18
CA TRP A 491 1.45 -5.42 -21.11
C TRP A 491 0.17 -5.97 -20.51
N ILE A 492 -0.70 -5.07 -20.08
CA ILE A 492 -1.93 -5.36 -19.35
C ILE A 492 -3.11 -5.32 -20.31
N SER A 493 -3.92 -6.38 -20.31
CA SER A 493 -5.22 -6.44 -20.97
C SER A 493 -6.26 -6.82 -19.94
N GLU A 494 -7.24 -5.93 -19.69
CA GLU A 494 -8.26 -6.14 -18.66
C GLU A 494 -9.65 -5.88 -19.24
N LEU A 495 -10.59 -6.77 -18.92
CA LEU A 495 -12.00 -6.61 -19.21
C LEU A 495 -12.78 -6.74 -17.90
N SER A 496 -13.57 -5.74 -17.55
CA SER A 496 -14.39 -5.77 -16.35
C SER A 496 -15.85 -5.41 -16.63
N TYR A 497 -16.76 -6.09 -15.95
CA TYR A 497 -18.20 -5.86 -16.00
C TYR A 497 -18.73 -5.56 -14.60
N GLU A 498 -19.53 -4.50 -14.48
CA GLU A 498 -20.17 -4.08 -13.24
C GLU A 498 -21.69 -4.01 -13.44
N ARG A 499 -22.44 -4.59 -12.51
CA ARG A 499 -23.89 -4.44 -12.43
C ARG A 499 -24.30 -3.92 -11.04
N ARG A 500 -25.18 -2.94 -11.03
CA ARG A 500 -25.81 -2.39 -9.81
C ARG A 500 -27.22 -2.87 -9.66
N PHE A 501 -27.66 -3.00 -8.42
CA PHE A 501 -29.00 -3.46 -8.08
C PHE A 501 -29.42 -2.93 -6.71
N TRP A 502 -30.71 -2.81 -6.46
CA TRP A 502 -31.30 -2.40 -5.19
C TRP A 502 -30.81 -1.05 -4.64
N GLY A 503 -30.27 -0.18 -5.48
CA GLY A 503 -29.75 1.14 -5.10
C GLY A 503 -28.31 1.12 -4.58
N GLU A 504 -27.93 0.15 -3.77
CA GLU A 504 -26.61 0.05 -3.10
C GLU A 504 -25.85 -1.23 -3.43
N GLY A 505 -26.55 -2.24 -3.96
CA GLY A 505 -25.91 -3.49 -4.37
C GLY A 505 -25.04 -3.34 -5.62
N VAL A 506 -23.90 -4.02 -5.64
CA VAL A 506 -22.95 -4.06 -6.76
C VAL A 506 -22.38 -5.47 -6.91
N VAL A 507 -22.28 -5.93 -8.14
CA VAL A 507 -21.46 -7.08 -8.53
C VAL A 507 -20.54 -6.61 -9.63
N SER A 508 -19.24 -6.80 -9.44
CA SER A 508 -18.21 -6.54 -10.44
C SER A 508 -17.36 -7.79 -10.65
N ILE A 509 -17.16 -8.17 -11.90
CA ILE A 509 -16.28 -9.25 -12.30
C ILE A 509 -15.26 -8.70 -13.29
N GLY A 510 -13.98 -9.02 -13.10
CA GLY A 510 -12.88 -8.60 -13.96
C GLY A 510 -11.99 -9.78 -14.34
N TYR A 511 -11.51 -9.77 -15.57
CA TYR A 511 -10.42 -10.64 -16.00
C TYR A 511 -9.27 -9.78 -16.53
N ARG A 512 -8.08 -10.03 -16.02
CA ARG A 512 -6.83 -9.36 -16.39
C ARG A 512 -5.82 -10.40 -16.84
N HIS A 513 -5.16 -10.11 -17.95
CA HIS A 513 -4.00 -10.85 -18.44
C HIS A 513 -2.81 -9.90 -18.62
N ASP A 514 -1.70 -10.23 -17.95
CA ASP A 514 -0.43 -9.53 -18.10
C ASP A 514 0.57 -10.44 -18.83
N ARG A 515 1.18 -9.89 -19.88
CA ARG A 515 2.46 -10.37 -20.36
C ARG A 515 3.54 -9.56 -19.69
N ILE A 516 4.39 -10.21 -18.94
CA ILE A 516 5.46 -9.59 -18.17
C ILE A 516 6.77 -9.85 -18.91
N ILE A 517 7.53 -8.80 -19.16
CA ILE A 517 8.86 -8.85 -19.77
C ILE A 517 9.85 -8.54 -18.64
N ASP A 518 10.89 -9.35 -18.52
CA ASP A 518 11.95 -9.20 -17.52
C ASP A 518 11.42 -9.25 -16.09
N VAL A 519 10.69 -10.32 -15.74
CA VAL A 519 10.19 -10.57 -14.37
C VAL A 519 11.33 -10.41 -13.37
N ILE A 520 11.11 -9.59 -12.35
CA ILE A 520 12.05 -9.39 -11.25
C ILE A 520 11.77 -10.46 -10.19
N ASP A 521 12.77 -11.31 -9.91
CA ASP A 521 12.72 -12.37 -8.90
C ASP A 521 14.17 -12.76 -8.49
N ARG A 522 14.38 -13.80 -7.72
CA ARG A 522 15.70 -14.23 -7.26
C ARG A 522 16.44 -15.01 -8.35
N LEU A 523 17.71 -14.68 -8.56
CA LEU A 523 18.64 -15.34 -9.47
C LEU A 523 19.96 -15.70 -8.79
N PRO A 524 20.68 -16.75 -9.28
CA PRO A 524 21.98 -17.12 -8.76
C PRO A 524 23.07 -16.13 -9.22
N LEU A 525 23.92 -15.72 -8.29
CA LEU A 525 25.14 -14.97 -8.56
C LEU A 525 26.38 -15.87 -8.54
N PRO A 526 27.50 -15.46 -9.17
CA PRO A 526 28.80 -16.09 -8.97
C PRO A 526 29.21 -16.09 -7.48
N GLY A 527 29.95 -17.10 -7.06
CA GLY A 527 30.40 -17.21 -5.66
C GLY A 527 29.39 -17.83 -4.69
N GLY A 528 28.22 -18.30 -5.18
CA GLY A 528 27.26 -19.03 -4.36
C GLY A 528 26.20 -18.14 -3.70
N LEU A 529 26.21 -16.84 -3.94
CA LEU A 529 25.17 -15.91 -3.49
C LEU A 529 23.95 -15.95 -4.43
N SER A 530 22.86 -15.34 -4.00
CA SER A 530 21.71 -14.97 -4.82
C SER A 530 21.41 -13.49 -4.69
N ALA A 531 20.72 -12.94 -5.67
CA ALA A 531 20.27 -11.54 -5.67
C ALA A 531 18.91 -11.42 -6.34
N THR A 532 18.25 -10.29 -6.14
CA THR A 532 17.12 -9.87 -6.98
C THR A 532 17.62 -9.55 -8.39
N GLY A 533 16.90 -10.00 -9.42
CA GLY A 533 17.27 -9.73 -10.81
C GLY A 533 16.21 -10.13 -11.81
N ASN A 534 16.46 -9.82 -13.08
CA ASN A 534 15.55 -10.15 -14.17
C ASN A 534 15.73 -11.61 -14.57
N ILE A 535 14.67 -12.41 -14.48
CA ILE A 535 14.71 -13.87 -14.72
C ILE A 535 14.05 -14.30 -16.03
N GLY A 536 13.65 -13.36 -16.88
CA GLY A 536 13.01 -13.58 -18.17
C GLY A 536 11.51 -13.29 -18.19
N ASP A 537 10.84 -13.67 -19.28
CA ASP A 537 9.42 -13.35 -19.49
C ASP A 537 8.51 -14.25 -18.64
N GLY A 538 7.40 -13.64 -18.18
CA GLY A 538 6.36 -14.35 -17.42
C GLY A 538 4.96 -13.91 -17.78
N THR A 539 3.97 -14.51 -17.12
CA THR A 539 2.55 -14.17 -17.29
C THR A 539 1.82 -14.11 -15.95
N LEU A 540 0.78 -13.27 -15.89
CA LEU A 540 -0.21 -13.27 -14.82
C LEU A 540 -1.60 -13.27 -15.42
N ASP A 541 -2.44 -14.21 -14.99
CA ASP A 541 -3.88 -14.24 -15.23
C ASP A 541 -4.60 -14.01 -13.90
N GLN A 542 -5.45 -13.00 -13.83
CA GLN A 542 -6.21 -12.65 -12.63
C GLN A 542 -7.71 -12.62 -12.94
N LEU A 543 -8.49 -13.29 -12.11
CA LEU A 543 -9.95 -13.15 -12.08
C LEU A 543 -10.34 -12.46 -10.77
N SER A 544 -11.01 -11.30 -10.89
CA SER A 544 -11.47 -10.51 -9.74
C SER A 544 -12.98 -10.58 -9.61
N LEU A 545 -13.49 -10.74 -8.39
CA LEU A 545 -14.91 -10.68 -8.07
C LEU A 545 -15.12 -9.76 -6.86
N ASN A 546 -15.96 -8.74 -7.03
CA ASN A 546 -16.38 -7.85 -5.95
C ASN A 546 -17.91 -7.84 -5.87
N VAL A 547 -18.44 -8.10 -4.69
CA VAL A 547 -19.88 -8.19 -4.42
C VAL A 547 -20.22 -7.37 -3.17
N VAL A 548 -21.19 -6.47 -3.30
CA VAL A 548 -21.78 -5.72 -2.19
C VAL A 548 -23.29 -5.95 -2.23
N VAL A 549 -23.85 -6.48 -1.14
CA VAL A 549 -25.29 -6.78 -1.02
C VAL A 549 -25.88 -6.07 0.19
N PRO A 550 -26.76 -5.08 0.02
CA PRO A 550 -27.55 -4.52 1.12
C PRO A 550 -28.56 -5.56 1.61
N LEU A 551 -28.51 -5.88 2.91
CA LEU A 551 -29.35 -6.92 3.50
C LEU A 551 -30.73 -6.42 3.96
N ASP A 552 -31.03 -5.14 3.78
CA ASP A 552 -32.35 -4.56 4.04
C ASP A 552 -33.46 -5.27 3.24
N LYS A 553 -33.16 -5.67 2.02
CA LYS A 553 -34.09 -6.38 1.14
C LYS A 553 -34.41 -7.81 1.60
N VAL A 554 -33.59 -8.35 2.49
CA VAL A 554 -33.83 -9.66 3.11
C VAL A 554 -34.24 -9.55 4.59
N GLY A 555 -34.60 -8.32 5.04
CA GLY A 555 -35.17 -8.06 6.36
C GLY A 555 -34.19 -7.76 7.48
N ILE A 556 -32.87 -7.60 7.17
CA ILE A 556 -31.84 -7.23 8.15
C ILE A 556 -31.48 -5.77 7.93
N SER A 557 -32.24 -4.89 8.60
CA SER A 557 -32.09 -3.45 8.44
C SER A 557 -30.70 -2.97 8.89
N GLY A 558 -30.09 -2.12 8.06
CA GLY A 558 -28.79 -1.53 8.30
C GLY A 558 -27.62 -2.47 8.09
N ALA A 559 -27.87 -3.67 7.59
CA ALA A 559 -26.82 -4.64 7.39
C ALA A 559 -26.40 -4.73 5.92
N ARG A 560 -25.12 -5.06 5.73
CA ARG A 560 -24.48 -5.25 4.44
C ARG A 560 -23.55 -6.45 4.49
N PHE A 561 -23.52 -7.19 3.39
CA PHE A 561 -22.53 -8.22 3.09
C PHE A 561 -21.58 -7.70 2.01
N THR A 562 -20.30 -7.99 2.18
CA THR A 562 -19.25 -7.71 1.18
C THR A 562 -18.42 -8.96 0.93
N PHE A 563 -18.08 -9.19 -0.32
CA PHE A 563 -17.15 -10.22 -0.73
C PHE A 563 -16.23 -9.67 -1.82
N GLN A 564 -14.93 -9.84 -1.63
CA GLN A 564 -13.91 -9.53 -2.63
C GLN A 564 -12.98 -10.72 -2.73
N ASN A 565 -12.57 -11.09 -3.94
CA ASN A 565 -11.52 -12.06 -4.15
C ASN A 565 -10.83 -11.85 -5.49
N ASP A 566 -9.49 -11.99 -5.47
CA ASP A 566 -8.64 -12.06 -6.64
C ASP A 566 -8.03 -13.46 -6.71
N TRP A 567 -8.30 -14.19 -7.80
CA TRP A 567 -7.65 -15.46 -8.13
C TRP A 567 -6.53 -15.20 -9.11
N ASN A 568 -5.30 -15.58 -8.76
CA ASN A 568 -4.11 -15.33 -9.54
C ASN A 568 -3.47 -16.63 -10.01
N LYS A 569 -3.10 -16.67 -11.29
CA LYS A 569 -2.26 -17.69 -11.88
C LYS A 569 -1.07 -16.99 -12.54
N THR A 570 0.14 -17.32 -12.12
CA THR A 570 1.37 -16.79 -12.70
C THR A 570 2.25 -17.91 -13.22
N SER A 571 3.10 -17.59 -14.19
CA SER A 571 4.12 -18.51 -14.72
C SER A 571 5.37 -17.75 -15.11
N VAL A 572 6.53 -18.29 -14.76
CA VAL A 572 7.86 -17.86 -15.16
C VAL A 572 8.81 -19.04 -15.15
N THR A 573 9.82 -19.07 -15.99
CA THR A 573 10.84 -20.12 -15.98
C THR A 573 11.86 -19.84 -14.87
N ASP A 574 12.10 -20.83 -13.98
CA ASP A 574 13.09 -20.73 -12.91
C ASP A 574 14.52 -20.69 -13.50
N PRO A 575 15.33 -19.63 -13.21
CA PRO A 575 16.67 -19.49 -13.80
C PRO A 575 17.67 -20.54 -13.30
N THR A 576 17.35 -21.22 -12.19
CA THR A 576 18.23 -22.23 -11.58
C THR A 576 17.97 -23.63 -12.15
N THR A 577 16.69 -23.99 -12.33
CA THR A 577 16.28 -25.36 -12.73
C THR A 577 15.87 -25.46 -14.20
N GLY A 578 15.43 -24.34 -14.82
CA GLY A 578 14.85 -24.32 -16.16
C GLY A 578 13.39 -24.80 -16.21
N GLU A 579 12.77 -25.05 -15.07
CA GLU A 579 11.37 -25.49 -14.98
C GLU A 579 10.43 -24.30 -14.79
N ASP A 580 9.19 -24.41 -15.29
CA ASP A 580 8.18 -23.39 -15.08
C ASP A 580 7.65 -23.44 -13.64
N ARG A 581 7.54 -22.25 -13.02
CA ARG A 581 7.01 -22.07 -11.68
C ARG A 581 6.15 -20.79 -11.57
N ARG A 582 5.52 -20.63 -10.44
CA ARG A 582 4.87 -19.35 -10.10
C ARG A 582 5.90 -18.26 -9.88
N ILE A 583 5.52 -17.01 -10.12
CA ILE A 583 6.28 -15.82 -9.70
C ILE A 583 6.25 -15.76 -8.17
N SER A 584 7.39 -15.47 -7.56
CA SER A 584 7.55 -15.37 -6.11
C SER A 584 6.60 -14.32 -5.50
N GLY A 585 6.08 -14.62 -4.31
CA GLY A 585 5.25 -13.69 -3.54
C GLY A 585 3.81 -13.54 -4.01
N VAL A 586 3.44 -14.01 -5.22
CA VAL A 586 2.08 -13.89 -5.72
C VAL A 586 1.16 -14.95 -5.10
N ARG A 587 0.17 -14.50 -4.33
CA ARG A 587 -0.85 -15.37 -3.74
C ARG A 587 -1.81 -15.91 -4.80
N PRO A 588 -2.14 -17.22 -4.77
CA PRO A 588 -3.10 -17.81 -5.71
C PRO A 588 -4.51 -17.26 -5.54
N SER A 589 -4.87 -16.85 -4.33
CA SER A 589 -6.14 -16.22 -4.02
C SER A 589 -5.99 -15.32 -2.81
N GLN A 590 -6.67 -14.18 -2.84
CA GLN A 590 -6.73 -13.22 -1.75
C GLN A 590 -8.17 -12.75 -1.59
N ALA A 591 -8.84 -13.27 -0.58
CA ALA A 591 -10.24 -12.98 -0.32
C ALA A 591 -10.44 -12.05 0.88
N ASN A 592 -11.55 -11.34 0.86
CA ASN A 592 -12.06 -10.56 1.98
C ASN A 592 -13.58 -10.74 2.05
N VAL A 593 -14.08 -11.19 3.19
CA VAL A 593 -15.51 -11.46 3.42
C VAL A 593 -15.96 -10.66 4.64
N GLY A 594 -16.90 -9.74 4.44
CA GLY A 594 -17.35 -8.83 5.50
C GLY A 594 -18.86 -8.86 5.69
N VAL A 595 -19.27 -8.72 6.94
CA VAL A 595 -20.66 -8.39 7.34
C VAL A 595 -20.59 -7.29 8.36
N GLN A 596 -21.39 -6.25 8.16
CA GLN A 596 -21.51 -5.19 9.16
C GLN A 596 -22.93 -4.66 9.21
N GLN A 597 -23.29 -4.07 10.35
CA GLN A 597 -24.62 -3.51 10.58
C GLN A 597 -24.56 -2.21 11.39
N ASP A 598 -25.30 -1.22 10.92
CA ASP A 598 -25.60 0.01 11.65
C ASP A 598 -26.89 -0.14 12.44
N ILE A 599 -26.81 -0.06 13.77
CA ILE A 599 -27.96 -0.04 14.66
C ILE A 599 -28.17 1.40 15.12
N THR A 600 -28.87 2.19 14.31
CA THR A 600 -29.06 3.64 14.50
C THR A 600 -29.69 3.98 15.86
N SER A 601 -30.64 3.15 16.34
CA SER A 601 -31.30 3.33 17.64
C SER A 601 -30.32 3.22 18.82
N TRP A 602 -29.29 2.39 18.68
CA TRP A 602 -28.24 2.20 19.69
C TRP A 602 -27.04 3.11 19.46
N LYS A 603 -27.03 3.88 18.38
CA LYS A 603 -25.84 4.69 17.96
C LYS A 603 -24.60 3.84 17.80
N THR A 604 -24.76 2.60 17.42
CA THR A 604 -23.72 1.57 17.40
C THR A 604 -23.63 0.96 16.02
N GLN A 605 -22.41 0.70 15.60
CA GLN A 605 -22.08 -0.13 14.45
C GLN A 605 -21.30 -1.33 14.93
N TRP A 606 -21.48 -2.47 14.32
CA TRP A 606 -20.64 -3.65 14.49
C TRP A 606 -20.32 -4.27 13.14
N GLY A 607 -19.25 -5.02 13.08
CA GLY A 607 -18.89 -5.78 11.90
C GLY A 607 -17.92 -6.90 12.20
N ILE A 608 -17.90 -7.86 11.28
CA ILE A 608 -16.95 -8.96 11.23
C ILE A 608 -16.37 -8.98 9.83
N ASN A 609 -15.06 -9.10 9.75
CA ASN A 609 -14.32 -9.19 8.52
C ASN A 609 -13.38 -10.40 8.60
N TRP A 610 -13.46 -11.28 7.62
CA TRP A 610 -12.64 -12.48 7.52
C TRP A 610 -11.80 -12.42 6.24
N LEU A 611 -10.50 -12.55 6.40
CA LEU A 611 -9.51 -12.55 5.33
C LEU A 611 -8.85 -13.94 5.25
N PRO A 612 -9.47 -14.89 4.52
CA PRO A 612 -8.82 -16.18 4.27
C PRO A 612 -7.59 -15.96 3.38
N ARG A 613 -6.45 -16.44 3.86
CA ARG A 613 -5.18 -16.28 3.15
C ARG A 613 -4.71 -17.63 2.63
N LEU A 614 -4.86 -17.88 1.34
CA LEU A 614 -4.17 -18.99 0.70
C LEU A 614 -2.67 -18.70 0.66
N GLY A 615 -1.88 -19.73 0.92
CA GLY A 615 -0.43 -19.62 1.04
C GLY A 615 0.23 -19.10 -0.23
N GLN A 616 1.38 -18.49 -0.04
CA GLN A 616 2.29 -18.04 -1.09
C GLN A 616 3.62 -18.78 -0.99
N ALA A 617 4.43 -18.72 -2.03
CA ALA A 617 5.79 -19.22 -2.00
C ALA A 617 6.76 -18.20 -2.63
N THR A 618 7.99 -18.18 -2.12
CA THR A 618 9.12 -17.49 -2.74
C THR A 618 10.18 -18.51 -3.09
N TYR A 619 10.84 -18.27 -4.20
CA TYR A 619 11.80 -19.20 -4.79
C TYR A 619 13.16 -18.51 -4.90
N ASP A 620 14.12 -19.03 -4.18
CA ASP A 620 15.51 -18.63 -4.24
C ASP A 620 16.35 -19.78 -4.81
N PRO A 621 17.49 -19.56 -5.44
CA PRO A 621 18.36 -20.62 -5.93
C PRO A 621 18.68 -21.71 -4.92
N ASP A 622 18.88 -21.33 -3.65
CA ASP A 622 19.32 -22.22 -2.58
C ASP A 622 18.19 -22.68 -1.65
N GLN A 623 17.00 -22.06 -1.75
CA GLN A 623 15.89 -22.37 -0.85
C GLN A 623 14.54 -22.01 -1.45
N THR A 624 13.51 -22.59 -0.89
CA THR A 624 12.12 -22.20 -1.17
C THR A 624 11.41 -21.97 0.14
N PHE A 625 10.72 -20.85 0.27
CA PHE A 625 9.81 -20.60 1.37
C PHE A 625 8.36 -20.74 0.92
N ALA A 626 7.56 -21.41 1.72
CA ALA A 626 6.12 -21.52 1.51
C ALA A 626 5.37 -21.20 2.79
N TRP A 627 4.37 -20.35 2.70
CA TRP A 627 3.44 -20.03 3.79
C TRP A 627 2.11 -20.70 3.55
N ARG A 628 1.48 -21.20 4.61
CA ARG A 628 0.17 -21.85 4.58
C ARG A 628 -0.63 -21.42 5.81
N GLY A 629 -1.93 -21.17 5.64
CA GLY A 629 -2.77 -20.69 6.71
C GLY A 629 -2.69 -19.17 6.88
N ALA A 630 -2.78 -18.69 8.13
CA ALA A 630 -2.83 -17.29 8.52
C ALA A 630 -4.13 -16.59 8.15
N ASP A 631 -5.26 -17.28 8.25
CA ASP A 631 -6.56 -16.60 8.17
C ASP A 631 -6.65 -15.52 9.26
N TYR A 632 -7.21 -14.38 8.91
CA TYR A 632 -7.35 -13.26 9.82
C TYR A 632 -8.81 -12.90 9.97
N LEU A 633 -9.26 -12.84 11.21
CA LEU A 633 -10.61 -12.44 11.58
C LEU A 633 -10.57 -11.16 12.41
N GLU A 634 -11.34 -10.20 12.00
CA GLU A 634 -11.55 -8.92 12.65
C GLU A 634 -13.02 -8.79 13.06
N ALA A 635 -13.27 -8.51 14.33
CA ALA A 635 -14.61 -8.22 14.82
C ALA A 635 -14.59 -6.91 15.60
N PHE A 636 -15.48 -5.98 15.28
CA PHE A 636 -15.50 -4.67 15.93
C PHE A 636 -16.88 -4.23 16.37
N VAL A 637 -16.87 -3.35 17.38
CA VAL A 637 -18.02 -2.55 17.80
C VAL A 637 -17.56 -1.09 17.90
N GLU A 638 -18.30 -0.18 17.27
CA GLU A 638 -18.09 1.26 17.36
C GLU A 638 -19.34 1.93 17.90
N TYR A 639 -19.20 2.68 19.00
CA TYR A 639 -20.27 3.45 19.64
C TYR A 639 -20.05 4.94 19.42
N LYS A 640 -21.03 5.61 18.83
CA LYS A 640 -21.01 7.05 18.51
C LYS A 640 -22.06 7.82 19.32
N PRO A 641 -21.83 8.09 20.63
CA PRO A 641 -22.80 8.77 21.48
C PRO A 641 -23.18 10.15 20.98
N SER A 642 -22.25 10.84 20.31
CA SER A 642 -22.46 12.15 19.67
C SER A 642 -21.71 12.23 18.34
N PRO A 643 -22.01 13.23 17.49
CA PRO A 643 -21.27 13.45 16.25
C PRO A 643 -19.78 13.79 16.45
N THR A 644 -19.37 14.10 17.69
CA THR A 644 -18.02 14.53 18.04
C THR A 644 -17.24 13.50 18.87
N LEU A 645 -17.82 12.34 19.19
CA LEU A 645 -17.17 11.30 19.98
C LEU A 645 -17.44 9.93 19.34
N SER A 646 -16.36 9.17 19.07
CA SER A 646 -16.41 7.79 18.64
C SER A 646 -15.53 6.93 19.56
N LEU A 647 -16.04 5.79 19.98
CA LEU A 647 -15.38 4.77 20.77
C LEU A 647 -15.43 3.47 20.00
N ARG A 648 -14.30 2.90 19.61
CA ARG A 648 -14.22 1.63 18.88
C ARG A 648 -13.37 0.64 19.66
N ALA A 649 -13.88 -0.57 19.78
CA ALA A 649 -13.15 -1.75 20.24
C ALA A 649 -13.16 -2.77 19.09
N GLN A 650 -12.03 -3.37 18.83
CA GLN A 650 -11.84 -4.33 17.75
C GLN A 650 -11.00 -5.50 18.24
N LEU A 651 -11.50 -6.70 18.09
CA LEU A 651 -10.80 -7.95 18.33
C LEU A 651 -10.12 -8.39 17.04
N ASN A 652 -8.84 -8.73 17.11
CA ASN A 652 -8.02 -9.16 15.99
C ASN A 652 -7.50 -10.57 16.29
N LEU A 653 -7.95 -11.52 15.49
CA LEU A 653 -7.63 -12.94 15.63
C LEU A 653 -6.89 -13.41 14.37
N TRP A 654 -5.75 -14.03 14.59
CA TRP A 654 -5.02 -14.76 13.56
C TRP A 654 -5.21 -16.25 13.80
N ASP A 655 -5.38 -17.01 12.74
CA ASP A 655 -5.26 -18.46 12.79
C ASP A 655 -3.78 -18.86 12.74
N ASP A 656 -3.46 -20.04 13.25
CA ASP A 656 -2.13 -20.62 13.15
C ASP A 656 -1.67 -20.67 11.70
N PHE A 657 -0.44 -20.33 11.46
CA PHE A 657 0.15 -20.49 10.15
C PHE A 657 1.44 -21.29 10.17
N THR A 658 1.71 -21.93 9.06
CA THR A 658 2.92 -22.71 8.88
C THR A 658 3.83 -22.04 7.86
N GLN A 659 5.07 -21.83 8.23
CA GLN A 659 6.16 -21.41 7.37
C GLN A 659 7.04 -22.63 7.09
N GLN A 660 7.12 -23.04 5.84
CA GLN A 660 7.98 -24.15 5.41
C GLN A 660 9.15 -23.62 4.59
N ARG A 661 10.36 -23.88 5.04
CA ARG A 661 11.61 -23.57 4.36
C ARG A 661 12.24 -24.87 3.88
N THR A 662 12.47 -25.02 2.57
CA THR A 662 13.23 -26.11 1.99
C THR A 662 14.58 -25.58 1.52
N VAL A 663 15.67 -26.04 2.11
CA VAL A 663 17.02 -25.64 1.77
C VAL A 663 17.66 -26.73 0.92
N TYR A 664 18.33 -26.33 -0.16
CA TYR A 664 18.97 -27.24 -1.12
C TYR A 664 20.48 -27.31 -0.89
N ALA A 665 21.04 -28.52 -0.97
CA ALA A 665 22.49 -28.75 -0.92
C ALA A 665 23.15 -28.45 -2.27
N THR A 666 22.39 -28.59 -3.36
CA THR A 666 22.83 -28.29 -4.73
C THR A 666 21.72 -27.59 -5.49
N ARG A 667 22.09 -26.68 -6.39
CA ARG A 667 21.17 -25.85 -7.16
C ARG A 667 20.56 -26.58 -8.37
N ASN A 668 21.35 -27.34 -9.11
CA ASN A 668 20.88 -28.09 -10.30
C ASN A 668 21.69 -29.39 -10.50
N PRO A 669 21.09 -30.62 -10.40
CA PRO A 669 19.72 -30.81 -9.91
C PRO A 669 19.59 -30.35 -8.43
N ARG A 670 18.41 -29.84 -8.03
CA ARG A 670 18.14 -29.50 -6.65
C ARG A 670 18.10 -30.77 -5.79
N THR A 671 18.98 -30.84 -4.80
CA THR A 671 18.95 -31.91 -3.78
C THR A 671 18.67 -31.27 -2.43
N VAL A 672 17.69 -31.80 -1.70
CA VAL A 672 17.29 -31.25 -0.40
C VAL A 672 18.41 -31.50 0.62
N ALA A 673 18.85 -30.42 1.29
CA ALA A 673 19.72 -30.51 2.47
C ALA A 673 18.87 -30.76 3.72
N PHE A 674 17.85 -29.94 3.93
CA PHE A 674 16.87 -30.08 5.00
C PHE A 674 15.56 -29.34 4.67
N VAL A 675 14.51 -29.72 5.39
CA VAL A 675 13.23 -28.98 5.43
C VAL A 675 13.01 -28.50 6.86
N GLU A 676 12.76 -27.22 7.03
CA GLU A 676 12.37 -26.61 8.29
C GLU A 676 10.91 -26.17 8.20
N GLU A 677 10.13 -26.58 9.18
CA GLU A 677 8.72 -26.23 9.30
C GLU A 677 8.52 -25.50 10.63
N ARG A 678 8.06 -24.26 10.57
CA ARG A 678 7.69 -23.43 11.74
C ARG A 678 6.18 -23.34 11.76
N SER A 679 5.54 -23.87 12.79
CA SER A 679 4.16 -23.53 13.11
C SER A 679 4.18 -22.34 14.06
N ILE A 680 3.42 -21.30 13.75
CA ILE A 680 3.38 -20.05 14.47
C ILE A 680 1.92 -19.80 14.87
N ASP A 681 1.68 -19.61 16.16
CA ASP A 681 0.45 -19.14 16.77
C ASP A 681 0.62 -17.64 17.04
N PRO A 682 0.06 -16.77 16.15
CA PRO A 682 0.19 -15.33 16.29
C PRO A 682 -0.64 -14.82 17.47
N ARG A 683 -0.13 -13.80 18.14
CA ARG A 683 -0.79 -13.24 19.32
C ARG A 683 -2.08 -12.51 18.95
N THR A 684 -3.17 -12.94 19.58
CA THR A 684 -4.43 -12.22 19.56
C THR A 684 -4.29 -10.86 20.25
N PHE A 685 -4.95 -9.84 19.70
CA PHE A 685 -4.96 -8.53 20.34
C PHE A 685 -6.29 -7.78 20.19
N VAL A 686 -6.53 -6.87 21.14
CA VAL A 686 -7.66 -5.95 21.10
C VAL A 686 -7.16 -4.56 20.77
N SER A 687 -7.69 -3.96 19.71
CA SER A 687 -7.46 -2.55 19.41
C SER A 687 -8.56 -1.69 20.01
N LEU A 688 -8.17 -0.62 20.69
CA LEU A 688 -9.07 0.41 21.22
C LEU A 688 -8.79 1.72 20.54
N ARG A 689 -9.85 2.45 20.13
CA ARG A 689 -9.73 3.79 19.57
C ARG A 689 -10.74 4.72 20.22
N VAL A 690 -10.26 5.83 20.73
CA VAL A 690 -11.08 6.95 21.21
C VAL A 690 -10.80 8.16 20.32
N ARG A 691 -11.84 8.73 19.73
CA ARG A 691 -11.74 9.91 18.88
C ARG A 691 -12.68 10.99 19.37
N LYS A 692 -12.15 12.19 19.60
CA LYS A 692 -12.91 13.35 20.05
C LYS A 692 -12.63 14.54 19.14
N THR A 693 -13.70 15.17 18.65
CA THR A 693 -13.66 16.44 17.91
C THR A 693 -14.12 17.58 18.83
N PHE A 694 -13.49 18.73 18.71
CA PHE A 694 -13.76 19.96 19.48
C PHE A 694 -14.11 21.11 18.54
#